data_9aebbf6ff223a032ae025c019a81792f
#
_entry.id   9aebbf6ff223a032ae025c019a81792f
#
_cell.length_a   1.000
_cell.length_b   1.000
_cell.length_c   1.000
_cell.angle_alpha   90.00
_cell.angle_beta   90.00
_cell.angle_gamma   90.00
#
_symmetry.space_group_name_H-M   'P 1'
#
loop_
_entity.id
_entity.type
_entity.pdbx_description
1 polymer ?
#
loop_
_entity_poly.entity_id
_entity_poly.type
_entity_poly.pdbx_seq_one_letter_code
_entity_poly.pdbx_strand_id
1 'polypeptide(L)'
;MNEDLTLEEKIKQLSSDPSIGRIVSVTGAKAIVLLDVPRDGAARATADRPEMGTLLAIDTATTVVLAIVSALSVPVPAQRDGESEIWIAELGLVGELWRLEDNGFSFNRGVTIYPALGDRVRVAGKSELRLAFCGTARSVSVGTLRQDVSIPAMVRVDDLLGKHFAILGTTGTGKSCTTALILRAILKENPAAHILLLDPHNEYATAFKEWGEVVSPRNMQLPFWLLNFDEIVEVLIGDPERKAEIEILQELIPIAKGKYATSRNGEQASSQRLRRSPNDPSRYTVDTPVPYRTSDLLKMIEQRMGMLENKHDLSPYRAIKHRLEQITQDARYAFMFGSLTVSDGMAQILGRIFRVPVNDKPITILELTGLPPEIVNVVVSVLCRMTFDFAVWGEGQVPVTLVCEEAHRYVPASTEAGFGPCKRAIAKIAKEGRKYGASLCIVTQRPAEIDPTILSQCNTVFALRMSNDKDQAIVQSAVSDTGSGLLEFLPALGQREAIAFGDGVSLPVRIKFDDLPADSLPRSSTASFSECWQRCDSDEAFLERIVERWRASGNEVEEDNTLSLLADSIQFDGAQSTKPADGANGANGHHAPQPPQLQSRAQQPAQQTARQTYQPRADAGPSANGRSVTSLRRQQTPVAPVAEAAPAANTGSALQALRDRLNQRR
;
A
#
# COMPACT_ATOMS: atom_id res chain seq x y z
N MET A 1 5.18 14.48 -40.39
CA MET A 1 5.09 14.19 -41.83
C MET A 1 5.37 12.72 -42.01
N ASN A 2 4.38 11.84 -41.79
CA ASN A 2 4.31 10.41 -42.12
C ASN A 2 2.93 9.83 -41.67
N GLU A 3 1.84 10.55 -41.92
CA GLU A 3 0.47 10.10 -41.59
C GLU A 3 -0.32 9.48 -42.74
N ASP A 4 0.25 9.44 -43.97
CA ASP A 4 -0.48 9.04 -45.19
C ASP A 4 0.09 7.81 -45.90
N LEU A 5 0.72 6.87 -45.19
CA LEU A 5 1.04 5.58 -45.78
C LEU A 5 -0.24 4.74 -45.91
N THR A 6 -0.53 4.26 -47.11
CA THR A 6 -1.63 3.31 -47.33
C THR A 6 -1.43 2.07 -46.48
N LEU A 7 -2.52 1.45 -46.10
CA LEU A 7 -2.51 0.28 -45.22
C LEU A 7 -1.66 -0.89 -45.75
N GLU A 8 -1.61 -1.06 -47.09
CA GLU A 8 -0.71 -2.02 -47.76
C GLU A 8 0.77 -1.67 -47.58
N GLU A 9 1.12 -0.40 -47.55
CA GLU A 9 2.49 0.04 -47.29
C GLU A 9 2.85 -0.14 -45.79
N LYS A 10 1.90 0.07 -44.87
CA LYS A 10 2.08 -0.24 -43.44
C LYS A 10 2.24 -1.74 -43.18
N ILE A 11 1.49 -2.57 -43.92
CA ILE A 11 1.60 -4.06 -43.83
C ILE A 11 2.92 -4.53 -44.45
N LYS A 12 3.34 -3.92 -45.55
CA LYS A 12 4.62 -4.21 -46.20
C LYS A 12 5.80 -3.77 -45.35
N GLN A 13 5.66 -2.70 -44.54
CA GLN A 13 6.62 -2.29 -43.54
C GLN A 13 6.69 -3.26 -42.35
N LEU A 14 5.57 -3.79 -41.86
CA LEU A 14 5.53 -4.81 -40.82
C LEU A 14 6.19 -6.13 -41.24
N SER A 15 6.11 -6.49 -42.53
CA SER A 15 6.75 -7.70 -43.08
C SER A 15 8.16 -7.48 -43.62
N SER A 16 8.69 -6.24 -43.58
CA SER A 16 10.00 -5.88 -44.12
C SER A 16 11.11 -5.83 -43.04
N ASP A 17 10.77 -5.94 -41.75
CA ASP A 17 11.79 -5.99 -40.71
C ASP A 17 12.66 -7.25 -40.88
N PRO A 18 13.98 -7.12 -40.76
CA PRO A 18 14.87 -8.25 -41.00
C PRO A 18 14.60 -9.39 -39.99
N SER A 19 14.43 -10.60 -40.50
CA SER A 19 14.39 -11.82 -39.63
C SER A 19 15.67 -11.93 -38.84
N ILE A 20 15.56 -12.19 -37.57
CA ILE A 20 16.70 -12.45 -36.65
C ILE A 20 16.92 -13.94 -36.38
N GLY A 21 15.98 -14.79 -36.81
CA GLY A 21 16.03 -16.23 -36.58
C GLY A 21 14.76 -16.96 -36.97
N ARG A 22 14.70 -18.24 -36.62
CA ARG A 22 13.56 -19.12 -36.90
C ARG A 22 13.26 -20.05 -35.72
N ILE A 23 12.00 -20.47 -35.60
CA ILE A 23 11.55 -21.42 -34.59
C ILE A 23 12.12 -22.80 -34.88
N VAL A 24 12.73 -23.43 -33.86
CA VAL A 24 13.28 -24.80 -33.93
C VAL A 24 12.61 -25.75 -32.93
N SER A 25 11.93 -25.25 -31.91
CA SER A 25 11.14 -26.03 -30.96
C SER A 25 10.01 -25.23 -30.40
N VAL A 26 8.86 -25.87 -30.15
CA VAL A 26 7.69 -25.30 -29.46
C VAL A 26 7.18 -26.31 -28.44
N THR A 27 7.01 -25.88 -27.21
CA THR A 27 6.52 -26.73 -26.10
C THR A 27 5.61 -25.90 -25.18
N GLY A 28 4.29 -26.14 -25.26
CA GLY A 28 3.32 -25.42 -24.45
C GLY A 28 3.47 -23.90 -24.60
N ALA A 29 3.76 -23.21 -23.49
CA ALA A 29 3.91 -21.75 -23.48
C ALA A 29 5.33 -21.25 -23.87
N LYS A 30 6.26 -22.15 -24.28
CA LYS A 30 7.66 -21.80 -24.59
C LYS A 30 8.00 -22.17 -26.03
N ALA A 31 8.90 -21.39 -26.63
CA ALA A 31 9.49 -21.69 -27.93
C ALA A 31 11.02 -21.50 -27.88
N ILE A 32 11.73 -22.21 -28.76
CA ILE A 32 13.18 -22.05 -28.93
C ILE A 32 13.43 -21.53 -30.33
N VAL A 33 14.25 -20.50 -30.41
CA VAL A 33 14.63 -19.85 -31.66
C VAL A 33 16.11 -20.11 -31.92
N LEU A 34 16.41 -20.51 -33.13
CA LEU A 34 17.78 -20.46 -33.66
C LEU A 34 18.01 -19.07 -34.24
N LEU A 35 18.91 -18.31 -33.64
CA LEU A 35 19.26 -16.96 -34.09
C LEU A 35 20.25 -17.01 -35.24
N ASP A 36 20.08 -16.10 -36.20
CA ASP A 36 21.00 -15.94 -37.33
C ASP A 36 22.24 -15.17 -36.88
N VAL A 37 23.40 -15.81 -36.86
CA VAL A 37 24.69 -15.19 -36.54
C VAL A 37 25.22 -14.47 -37.78
N PRO A 38 25.61 -13.19 -37.71
CA PRO A 38 26.24 -12.48 -38.86
C PRO A 38 27.57 -13.17 -39.20
N ARG A 39 27.71 -13.61 -40.47
CA ARG A 39 28.92 -14.33 -40.96
C ARG A 39 30.13 -13.44 -41.14
N ASP A 40 29.94 -12.17 -41.38
CA ASP A 40 31.03 -11.19 -41.60
C ASP A 40 30.94 -10.15 -40.52
N GLY A 41 31.99 -9.87 -39.81
CA GLY A 41 32.14 -8.92 -38.71
C GLY A 41 31.45 -7.52 -38.89
N ALA A 42 30.51 -7.42 -39.83
CA ALA A 42 29.55 -6.33 -39.96
C ALA A 42 28.69 -6.33 -38.71
N ALA A 43 29.01 -5.41 -37.79
CA ALA A 43 28.18 -5.12 -36.64
C ALA A 43 26.75 -4.85 -37.19
N ARG A 44 25.80 -5.83 -37.00
CA ARG A 44 24.37 -5.47 -37.04
C ARG A 44 24.21 -4.27 -36.11
N ALA A 45 23.46 -3.29 -36.56
CA ALA A 45 23.12 -2.16 -35.70
C ALA A 45 22.70 -2.72 -34.34
N THR A 46 23.17 -2.14 -33.25
CA THR A 46 22.89 -2.60 -31.88
C THR A 46 21.39 -2.78 -31.61
N ALA A 47 20.53 -2.15 -32.41
CA ALA A 47 19.08 -2.25 -32.40
C ALA A 47 18.52 -3.62 -32.83
N ASP A 48 19.27 -4.44 -33.55
CA ASP A 48 18.78 -5.72 -34.10
C ASP A 48 19.19 -6.94 -33.27
N ARG A 49 19.87 -6.76 -32.14
CA ARG A 49 20.25 -7.87 -31.25
C ARG A 49 19.20 -8.03 -30.15
N PRO A 50 18.54 -9.20 -30.09
CA PRO A 50 17.60 -9.42 -28.99
C PRO A 50 18.38 -9.51 -27.67
N GLU A 51 17.93 -8.72 -26.69
CA GLU A 51 18.39 -8.80 -25.31
C GLU A 51 17.37 -9.63 -24.51
N MET A 52 17.77 -10.11 -23.35
CA MET A 52 16.82 -10.72 -22.43
C MET A 52 15.70 -9.75 -22.08
N GLY A 53 14.45 -10.22 -22.08
CA GLY A 53 13.26 -9.39 -21.87
C GLY A 53 12.78 -8.62 -23.11
N THR A 54 13.47 -8.71 -24.24
CA THR A 54 13.01 -8.15 -25.52
C THR A 54 11.75 -8.87 -25.98
N LEU A 55 10.77 -8.12 -26.46
CA LEU A 55 9.58 -8.66 -27.11
C LEU A 55 9.91 -8.94 -28.57
N LEU A 56 9.72 -10.17 -28.99
CA LEU A 56 9.89 -10.63 -30.36
C LEU A 56 8.52 -10.92 -30.98
N ALA A 57 8.44 -10.75 -32.30
CA ALA A 57 7.31 -11.09 -33.11
C ALA A 57 7.60 -12.35 -33.93
N ILE A 58 6.72 -13.33 -33.91
CA ILE A 58 6.80 -14.58 -34.65
C ILE A 58 5.69 -14.55 -35.69
N ASP A 59 6.06 -14.52 -36.95
CA ASP A 59 5.11 -14.46 -38.04
C ASP A 59 4.56 -15.87 -38.33
N THR A 60 3.29 -16.10 -37.95
CA THR A 60 2.55 -17.32 -38.32
C THR A 60 1.75 -17.12 -39.61
N ALA A 61 1.07 -18.15 -40.07
CA ALA A 61 0.28 -18.07 -41.32
C ALA A 61 -0.86 -17.04 -41.23
N THR A 62 -1.46 -16.78 -40.05
CA THR A 62 -2.68 -15.98 -39.89
C THR A 62 -2.54 -14.90 -38.81
N THR A 63 -1.61 -15.04 -37.90
CA THR A 63 -1.42 -14.14 -36.74
C THR A 63 0.05 -13.76 -36.59
N VAL A 64 0.32 -12.77 -35.74
CA VAL A 64 1.67 -12.48 -35.26
C VAL A 64 1.70 -12.80 -33.78
N VAL A 65 2.47 -13.81 -33.37
CA VAL A 65 2.62 -14.19 -31.96
C VAL A 65 3.71 -13.34 -31.34
N LEU A 66 3.38 -12.72 -30.19
CA LEU A 66 4.33 -11.97 -29.38
C LEU A 66 4.93 -12.87 -28.31
N ALA A 67 6.25 -12.84 -28.19
CA ALA A 67 7.01 -13.65 -27.26
C ALA A 67 8.14 -12.85 -26.58
N ILE A 68 8.41 -13.14 -25.32
CA ILE A 68 9.48 -12.50 -24.53
C ILE A 68 10.69 -13.41 -24.48
N VAL A 69 11.87 -12.83 -24.71
CA VAL A 69 13.15 -13.55 -24.54
C VAL A 69 13.38 -13.81 -23.07
N SER A 70 13.35 -15.09 -22.67
CA SER A 70 13.57 -15.56 -21.29
C SER A 70 14.99 -16.02 -21.03
N ALA A 71 15.71 -16.52 -22.05
CA ALA A 71 17.12 -16.90 -21.95
C ALA A 71 17.83 -16.77 -23.31
N LEU A 72 19.11 -16.46 -23.26
CA LEU A 72 20.01 -16.45 -24.42
C LEU A 72 21.20 -17.37 -24.09
N SER A 73 21.54 -18.29 -24.99
CA SER A 73 22.65 -19.23 -24.77
C SER A 73 23.37 -19.58 -26.06
N VAL A 74 24.63 -19.94 -25.90
CA VAL A 74 25.48 -20.53 -26.94
C VAL A 74 25.82 -21.93 -26.48
N PRO A 75 25.08 -22.98 -26.91
CA PRO A 75 25.26 -24.34 -26.37
C PRO A 75 26.65 -24.91 -26.60
N VAL A 76 27.29 -24.52 -27.71
CA VAL A 76 28.65 -24.92 -28.05
C VAL A 76 29.42 -23.69 -28.51
N PRO A 77 30.25 -23.09 -27.63
CA PRO A 77 31.11 -21.98 -28.04
C PRO A 77 32.14 -22.44 -29.09
N ALA A 78 32.47 -21.58 -30.02
CA ALA A 78 33.52 -21.82 -31.01
C ALA A 78 34.87 -22.07 -30.32
N GLN A 79 35.55 -23.17 -30.66
CA GLN A 79 36.86 -23.52 -30.14
C GLN A 79 38.02 -23.03 -31.06
N ARG A 80 37.68 -22.68 -32.29
CA ARG A 80 38.64 -22.18 -33.30
C ARG A 80 38.09 -21.00 -34.06
N ASP A 81 38.96 -20.12 -34.49
CA ASP A 81 38.59 -19.00 -35.38
C ASP A 81 37.99 -19.54 -36.69
N GLY A 82 36.75 -19.09 -37.01
CA GLY A 82 36.01 -19.49 -38.20
C GLY A 82 34.98 -20.58 -37.98
N GLU A 83 34.84 -21.18 -36.80
CA GLU A 83 33.72 -22.05 -36.48
C GLU A 83 32.45 -21.22 -36.29
N SER A 84 31.31 -21.69 -36.88
CA SER A 84 30.02 -21.02 -36.68
C SER A 84 29.39 -21.42 -35.35
N GLU A 85 29.17 -20.45 -34.48
CA GLU A 85 28.42 -20.67 -33.24
C GLU A 85 26.93 -20.83 -33.50
N ILE A 86 26.28 -21.59 -32.64
CA ILE A 86 24.81 -21.73 -32.62
C ILE A 86 24.28 -20.90 -31.48
N TRP A 87 23.57 -19.84 -31.81
CA TRP A 87 22.93 -18.96 -30.83
C TRP A 87 21.46 -19.32 -30.68
N ILE A 88 21.03 -19.53 -29.45
CA ILE A 88 19.68 -19.97 -29.11
C ILE A 88 19.04 -18.94 -28.15
N ALA A 89 17.78 -18.56 -28.47
CA ALA A 89 16.93 -17.82 -27.58
C ALA A 89 15.77 -18.70 -27.12
N GLU A 90 15.54 -18.75 -25.81
CA GLU A 90 14.28 -19.28 -25.24
C GLU A 90 13.27 -18.17 -25.13
N LEU A 91 12.04 -18.46 -25.58
CA LEU A 91 10.96 -17.51 -25.62
C LEU A 91 9.77 -17.98 -24.78
N GLY A 92 9.18 -17.07 -24.00
CA GLY A 92 7.88 -17.24 -23.39
C GLY A 92 6.80 -16.60 -24.29
N LEU A 93 5.81 -17.37 -24.73
CA LEU A 93 4.70 -16.87 -25.55
C LEU A 93 3.72 -16.07 -24.67
N VAL A 94 3.39 -14.81 -25.03
CA VAL A 94 2.63 -13.91 -24.15
C VAL A 94 1.33 -13.38 -24.76
N GLY A 95 1.22 -13.36 -26.06
CA GLY A 95 0.02 -12.86 -26.74
C GLY A 95 0.09 -13.00 -28.23
N GLU A 96 -0.97 -12.60 -28.91
CA GLU A 96 -1.07 -12.65 -30.36
C GLU A 96 -1.79 -11.42 -30.91
N LEU A 97 -1.39 -11.01 -32.10
CA LEU A 97 -2.04 -9.99 -32.92
C LEU A 97 -2.84 -10.66 -34.02
N TRP A 98 -4.15 -10.51 -33.94
CA TRP A 98 -5.07 -11.01 -34.96
C TRP A 98 -5.26 -9.99 -36.05
N ARG A 99 -5.27 -10.45 -37.31
CA ARG A 99 -5.64 -9.63 -38.44
C ARG A 99 -7.16 -9.57 -38.52
N LEU A 100 -7.72 -8.36 -38.48
CA LEU A 100 -9.16 -8.11 -38.65
C LEU A 100 -9.54 -8.04 -40.13
N GLU A 101 -10.83 -8.23 -40.46
CA GLU A 101 -11.37 -8.19 -41.83
C GLU A 101 -11.19 -6.82 -42.51
N ASP A 102 -11.15 -5.75 -41.72
CA ASP A 102 -10.88 -4.37 -42.15
C ASP A 102 -9.38 -4.04 -42.30
N ASN A 103 -8.52 -5.06 -42.33
CA ASN A 103 -7.05 -4.95 -42.35
C ASN A 103 -6.44 -4.29 -41.11
N GLY A 104 -7.21 -4.10 -40.02
CA GLY A 104 -6.70 -3.73 -38.70
C GLY A 104 -6.03 -4.90 -37.98
N PHE A 105 -5.42 -4.60 -36.84
CA PHE A 105 -4.92 -5.62 -35.91
C PHE A 105 -5.57 -5.44 -34.55
N SER A 106 -5.91 -6.56 -33.90
CA SER A 106 -6.35 -6.61 -32.51
C SER A 106 -5.38 -7.44 -31.70
N PHE A 107 -5.02 -6.94 -30.51
CA PHE A 107 -4.18 -7.66 -29.58
C PHE A 107 -5.02 -8.50 -28.61
N ASN A 108 -4.68 -9.79 -28.49
CA ASN A 108 -5.23 -10.71 -27.49
C ASN A 108 -4.12 -11.23 -26.60
N ARG A 109 -4.37 -11.25 -25.28
CA ARG A 109 -3.48 -11.90 -24.32
C ARG A 109 -3.64 -13.41 -24.39
N GLY A 110 -2.53 -14.12 -24.44
CA GLY A 110 -2.50 -15.57 -24.69
C GLY A 110 -2.35 -15.89 -26.18
N VAL A 111 -2.09 -17.15 -26.51
CA VAL A 111 -1.82 -17.62 -27.86
C VAL A 111 -2.80 -18.72 -28.21
N THR A 112 -3.58 -18.52 -29.25
CA THR A 112 -4.52 -19.50 -29.79
C THR A 112 -3.89 -20.30 -30.92
N ILE A 113 -3.10 -19.62 -31.79
CA ILE A 113 -2.40 -20.23 -32.92
C ILE A 113 -0.92 -20.29 -32.58
N TYR A 114 -0.44 -21.50 -32.31
CA TYR A 114 0.96 -21.73 -31.96
C TYR A 114 1.86 -21.61 -33.18
N PRO A 115 3.09 -21.06 -32.99
CA PRO A 115 4.09 -21.01 -34.05
C PRO A 115 4.45 -22.41 -34.52
N ALA A 116 4.70 -22.53 -35.83
CA ALA A 116 5.21 -23.76 -36.45
C ALA A 116 6.74 -23.77 -36.52
N LEU A 117 7.32 -24.97 -36.67
CA LEU A 117 8.76 -25.09 -36.91
C LEU A 117 9.14 -24.41 -38.21
N GLY A 118 10.14 -23.54 -38.16
CA GLY A 118 10.62 -22.77 -39.29
C GLY A 118 9.99 -21.38 -39.42
N ASP A 119 8.97 -21.04 -38.63
CA ASP A 119 8.37 -19.69 -38.63
C ASP A 119 9.44 -18.63 -38.32
N ARG A 120 9.32 -17.50 -39.01
CA ARG A 120 10.26 -16.37 -38.90
C ARG A 120 10.08 -15.63 -37.62
N VAL A 121 11.22 -15.25 -37.01
CA VAL A 121 11.25 -14.44 -35.79
C VAL A 121 11.98 -13.14 -36.06
N ARG A 122 11.42 -12.04 -35.60
CA ARG A 122 11.97 -10.68 -35.68
C ARG A 122 11.75 -9.92 -34.37
N VAL A 123 12.44 -8.81 -34.18
CA VAL A 123 12.17 -7.90 -33.07
C VAL A 123 10.79 -7.28 -33.28
N ALA A 124 9.95 -7.19 -32.23
CA ALA A 124 8.66 -6.55 -32.34
C ALA A 124 8.81 -5.07 -32.65
N GLY A 125 8.17 -4.62 -33.71
CA GLY A 125 8.22 -3.25 -34.20
C GLY A 125 7.38 -2.29 -33.35
N LYS A 126 7.59 -0.97 -33.55
CA LYS A 126 6.87 0.08 -32.80
C LYS A 126 5.34 -0.03 -32.92
N SER A 127 4.83 -0.39 -34.10
CA SER A 127 3.40 -0.54 -34.36
C SER A 127 2.80 -1.68 -33.54
N GLU A 128 3.50 -2.80 -33.43
CA GLU A 128 3.09 -3.97 -32.66
C GLU A 128 3.14 -3.70 -31.16
N LEU A 129 4.21 -3.04 -30.70
CA LEU A 129 4.33 -2.62 -29.31
C LEU A 129 3.19 -1.65 -28.93
N ARG A 130 2.85 -0.69 -29.81
CA ARG A 130 1.73 0.21 -29.56
C ARG A 130 0.40 -0.54 -29.50
N LEU A 131 0.16 -1.48 -30.41
CA LEU A 131 -1.05 -2.30 -30.39
C LEU A 131 -1.16 -3.15 -29.12
N ALA A 132 -0.03 -3.71 -28.67
CA ALA A 132 0.01 -4.54 -27.48
C ALA A 132 -0.16 -3.74 -26.18
N PHE A 133 0.43 -2.56 -26.08
CA PHE A 133 0.50 -1.79 -24.83
C PHE A 133 -0.44 -0.59 -24.76
N CYS A 134 -0.80 0.04 -25.89
CA CYS A 134 -1.64 1.24 -25.96
C CYS A 134 -3.06 0.90 -26.44
N GLY A 135 -3.69 -0.12 -25.88
CA GLY A 135 -5.04 -0.54 -26.25
C GLY A 135 -6.12 0.52 -25.94
N THR A 136 -7.38 0.25 -26.35
CA THR A 136 -8.53 1.16 -26.24
C THR A 136 -9.14 1.29 -24.84
N ALA A 137 -8.67 0.51 -23.85
CA ALA A 137 -9.17 0.56 -22.48
C ALA A 137 -8.78 1.89 -21.79
N ARG A 138 -9.58 2.33 -20.82
CA ARG A 138 -9.23 3.47 -19.95
C ARG A 138 -7.90 3.19 -19.26
N SER A 139 -6.87 3.91 -19.67
CA SER A 139 -5.50 3.67 -19.23
C SER A 139 -4.81 4.98 -18.91
N VAL A 140 -3.88 4.94 -17.95
CA VAL A 140 -3.01 6.06 -17.59
C VAL A 140 -1.57 5.72 -17.92
N SER A 141 -0.80 6.70 -18.40
CA SER A 141 0.64 6.56 -18.61
C SER A 141 1.37 6.75 -17.29
N VAL A 142 2.30 5.84 -16.98
CA VAL A 142 3.12 5.89 -15.76
C VAL A 142 4.63 5.96 -16.08
N GLY A 143 4.99 5.97 -17.38
CA GLY A 143 6.38 5.98 -17.80
C GLY A 143 6.52 5.47 -19.22
N THR A 144 7.64 4.83 -19.52
CA THR A 144 7.98 4.30 -20.85
C THR A 144 8.42 2.85 -20.78
N LEU A 145 8.29 2.14 -21.88
CA LEU A 145 8.83 0.79 -22.01
C LEU A 145 10.36 0.85 -22.09
N ARG A 146 11.05 -0.10 -21.44
CA ARG A 146 12.51 -0.16 -21.48
C ARG A 146 13.02 -0.54 -22.88
N GLN A 147 12.28 -1.36 -23.62
CA GLN A 147 12.64 -1.80 -24.97
C GLN A 147 12.57 -0.65 -25.98
N ASP A 148 11.57 0.22 -25.89
CA ASP A 148 11.43 1.40 -26.73
C ASP A 148 10.84 2.56 -25.92
N VAL A 149 11.67 3.53 -25.59
CA VAL A 149 11.29 4.72 -24.80
C VAL A 149 10.24 5.62 -25.48
N SER A 150 9.98 5.42 -26.77
CA SER A 150 8.90 6.14 -27.48
C SER A 150 7.50 5.56 -27.23
N ILE A 151 7.41 4.41 -26.56
CA ILE A 151 6.16 3.73 -26.24
C ILE A 151 5.83 3.98 -24.76
N PRO A 152 4.67 4.59 -24.46
CA PRO A 152 4.27 4.81 -23.06
C PRO A 152 3.94 3.49 -22.37
N ALA A 153 4.32 3.38 -21.11
CA ALA A 153 3.91 2.31 -20.23
C ALA A 153 2.51 2.62 -19.70
N MET A 154 1.51 1.95 -20.24
CA MET A 154 0.10 2.16 -19.91
C MET A 154 -0.37 1.20 -18.83
N VAL A 155 -1.13 1.72 -17.85
CA VAL A 155 -1.79 0.94 -16.81
C VAL A 155 -3.30 1.09 -16.97
N ARG A 156 -4.01 -0.03 -17.06
CA ARG A 156 -5.46 -0.08 -17.20
C ARG A 156 -6.12 0.15 -15.85
N VAL A 157 -6.82 1.27 -15.71
CA VAL A 157 -7.34 1.75 -14.42
C VAL A 157 -8.38 0.78 -13.85
N ASP A 158 -9.35 0.35 -14.65
CA ASP A 158 -10.42 -0.53 -14.20
C ASP A 158 -9.90 -1.93 -13.81
N ASP A 159 -8.91 -2.46 -14.54
CA ASP A 159 -8.29 -3.74 -14.22
C ASP A 159 -7.37 -3.67 -12.99
N LEU A 160 -6.72 -2.51 -12.76
CA LEU A 160 -5.89 -2.27 -11.60
C LEU A 160 -6.73 -2.08 -10.33
N LEU A 161 -7.70 -1.15 -10.37
CA LEU A 161 -8.51 -0.78 -9.21
C LEU A 161 -9.69 -1.73 -8.99
N GLY A 162 -10.21 -2.38 -10.03
CA GLY A 162 -11.23 -3.42 -9.90
C GLY A 162 -10.72 -4.72 -9.24
N LYS A 163 -9.41 -4.83 -9.06
CA LYS A 163 -8.68 -5.93 -8.41
C LYS A 163 -7.66 -5.32 -7.46
N HIS A 164 -6.91 -6.15 -6.74
CA HIS A 164 -5.87 -5.66 -5.84
C HIS A 164 -4.53 -5.58 -6.56
N PHE A 165 -3.64 -4.70 -6.11
CA PHE A 165 -2.31 -4.58 -6.70
C PHE A 165 -1.23 -4.37 -5.65
N ALA A 166 0.03 -4.65 -6.01
CA ALA A 166 1.16 -4.53 -5.13
C ALA A 166 2.31 -3.76 -5.77
N ILE A 167 3.01 -2.96 -4.97
CA ILE A 167 4.25 -2.27 -5.31
C ILE A 167 5.34 -2.77 -4.37
N LEU A 168 6.26 -3.56 -4.90
CA LEU A 168 7.24 -4.31 -4.12
C LEU A 168 8.66 -3.87 -4.49
N GLY A 169 9.56 -3.81 -3.51
CA GLY A 169 10.97 -3.47 -3.77
C GLY A 169 11.71 -3.03 -2.52
N THR A 170 13.02 -3.11 -2.51
CA THR A 170 13.85 -2.72 -1.36
C THR A 170 13.85 -1.21 -1.11
N THR A 171 14.36 -0.79 0.05
CA THR A 171 14.51 0.64 0.39
C THR A 171 15.39 1.37 -0.64
N GLY A 172 15.02 2.61 -0.99
CA GLY A 172 15.78 3.44 -1.94
C GLY A 172 15.60 3.09 -3.42
N THR A 173 14.70 2.16 -3.77
CA THR A 173 14.42 1.79 -5.18
C THR A 173 13.38 2.71 -5.84
N GLY A 174 12.71 3.57 -5.05
CA GLY A 174 11.71 4.51 -5.54
C GLY A 174 10.27 4.08 -5.32
N LYS A 175 9.96 3.17 -4.38
CA LYS A 175 8.58 2.72 -4.08
C LYS A 175 7.62 3.88 -3.84
N SER A 176 7.94 4.78 -2.89
CA SER A 176 7.06 5.92 -2.54
C SER A 176 6.84 6.84 -3.75
N CYS A 177 7.89 7.09 -4.57
CA CYS A 177 7.76 7.84 -5.81
C CYS A 177 6.89 7.11 -6.84
N THR A 178 7.05 5.79 -6.97
CA THR A 178 6.22 4.96 -7.87
C THR A 178 4.76 4.97 -7.44
N THR A 179 4.50 4.78 -6.16
CA THR A 179 3.15 4.85 -5.57
C THR A 179 2.51 6.21 -5.84
N ALA A 180 3.23 7.30 -5.53
CA ALA A 180 2.74 8.65 -5.78
C ALA A 180 2.47 8.89 -7.27
N LEU A 181 3.37 8.44 -8.17
CA LEU A 181 3.22 8.60 -9.61
C LEU A 181 1.97 7.90 -10.15
N ILE A 182 1.79 6.62 -9.80
CA ILE A 182 0.63 5.83 -10.23
C ILE A 182 -0.67 6.47 -9.73
N LEU A 183 -0.73 6.83 -8.44
CA LEU A 183 -1.92 7.45 -7.87
C LEU A 183 -2.20 8.83 -8.48
N ARG A 184 -1.19 9.67 -8.72
CA ARG A 184 -1.34 10.97 -9.39
C ARG A 184 -1.83 10.81 -10.83
N ALA A 185 -1.32 9.83 -11.58
CA ALA A 185 -1.78 9.54 -12.93
C ALA A 185 -3.27 9.13 -12.93
N ILE A 186 -3.69 8.32 -11.95
CA ILE A 186 -5.10 7.92 -11.79
C ILE A 186 -5.97 9.13 -11.42
N LEU A 187 -5.56 9.93 -10.42
CA LEU A 187 -6.32 11.08 -9.93
C LEU A 187 -6.50 12.18 -10.98
N LYS A 188 -5.52 12.35 -11.86
CA LYS A 188 -5.59 13.30 -12.96
C LYS A 188 -6.74 13.01 -13.93
N GLU A 189 -6.96 11.73 -14.22
CA GLU A 189 -8.05 11.27 -15.12
C GLU A 189 -9.36 10.99 -14.35
N ASN A 190 -9.28 10.82 -13.02
CA ASN A 190 -10.41 10.48 -12.16
C ASN A 190 -10.47 11.43 -10.95
N PRO A 191 -10.86 12.69 -11.13
CA PRO A 191 -10.86 13.69 -10.04
C PRO A 191 -11.91 13.41 -8.95
N ALA A 192 -12.89 12.56 -9.21
CA ALA A 192 -13.89 12.11 -8.25
C ALA A 192 -13.53 10.77 -7.58
N ALA A 193 -12.27 10.37 -7.58
CA ALA A 193 -11.83 9.15 -6.92
C ALA A 193 -11.91 9.25 -5.39
N HIS A 194 -11.91 8.10 -4.72
CA HIS A 194 -11.91 7.98 -3.26
C HIS A 194 -10.75 7.08 -2.84
N ILE A 195 -9.66 7.68 -2.36
CA ILE A 195 -8.45 6.96 -1.96
C ILE A 195 -8.14 7.25 -0.50
N LEU A 196 -7.91 6.20 0.29
CA LEU A 196 -7.37 6.28 1.64
C LEU A 196 -5.95 5.72 1.65
N LEU A 197 -4.97 6.56 1.94
CA LEU A 197 -3.55 6.19 2.01
C LEU A 197 -3.09 6.19 3.47
N LEU A 198 -2.62 5.05 3.95
CA LEU A 198 -2.00 4.89 5.26
C LEU A 198 -0.50 5.19 5.14
N ASP A 199 -0.06 6.29 5.76
CA ASP A 199 1.31 6.83 5.66
C ASP A 199 2.04 6.77 7.00
N PRO A 200 2.73 5.66 7.32
CA PRO A 200 3.43 5.52 8.60
C PRO A 200 4.68 6.37 8.73
N HIS A 201 5.16 6.97 7.63
CA HIS A 201 6.40 7.74 7.60
C HIS A 201 6.21 9.22 7.24
N ASN A 202 4.97 9.68 6.99
CA ASN A 202 4.61 11.04 6.61
C ASN A 202 5.36 11.52 5.35
N GLU A 203 5.42 10.65 4.33
CA GLU A 203 6.13 10.92 3.07
C GLU A 203 5.25 11.57 2.00
N TYR A 204 3.94 11.32 2.01
CA TYR A 204 3.06 11.57 0.85
C TYR A 204 2.37 12.93 0.83
N ALA A 205 2.30 13.66 1.94
CA ALA A 205 1.60 14.94 2.01
C ALA A 205 2.06 15.94 0.94
N THR A 206 3.37 16.00 0.65
CA THR A 206 3.93 16.85 -0.42
C THR A 206 3.54 16.39 -1.81
N ALA A 207 3.40 15.08 -2.02
CA ALA A 207 3.09 14.54 -3.34
C ALA A 207 1.64 14.82 -3.79
N PHE A 208 0.74 15.11 -2.86
CA PHE A 208 -0.69 15.32 -3.14
C PHE A 208 -1.23 16.66 -2.60
N LYS A 209 -0.39 17.67 -2.49
CA LYS A 209 -0.75 19.00 -1.93
C LYS A 209 -2.13 19.52 -2.35
N GLU A 210 -2.37 19.53 -3.66
CA GLU A 210 -3.59 20.07 -4.26
C GLU A 210 -4.80 19.12 -4.13
N TRP A 211 -4.57 17.80 -4.03
CA TRP A 211 -5.60 16.76 -4.04
C TRP A 211 -5.78 16.04 -2.71
N GLY A 212 -4.89 16.29 -1.75
CA GLY A 212 -4.84 15.56 -0.49
C GLY A 212 -5.57 16.25 0.66
N GLU A 213 -6.30 15.48 1.44
CA GLU A 213 -6.69 15.83 2.80
C GLU A 213 -5.75 15.10 3.76
N VAL A 214 -4.96 15.85 4.52
CA VAL A 214 -4.02 15.28 5.47
C VAL A 214 -4.70 15.14 6.83
N VAL A 215 -4.79 13.91 7.31
CA VAL A 215 -5.29 13.56 8.63
C VAL A 215 -4.13 13.07 9.47
N SER A 216 -3.77 13.83 10.49
CA SER A 216 -2.69 13.53 11.43
C SER A 216 -3.25 13.22 12.81
N PRO A 217 -2.47 12.70 13.76
CA PRO A 217 -2.91 12.46 15.14
C PRO A 217 -3.50 13.70 15.82
N ARG A 218 -3.09 14.90 15.40
CA ARG A 218 -3.54 16.18 15.96
C ARG A 218 -4.96 16.56 15.55
N ASN A 219 -5.39 16.19 14.33
CA ASN A 219 -6.70 16.56 13.79
C ASN A 219 -7.58 15.34 13.49
N MET A 220 -7.15 14.13 13.88
CA MET A 220 -7.90 12.90 13.71
C MET A 220 -9.04 12.81 14.73
N GLN A 221 -10.22 12.44 14.26
CA GLN A 221 -11.36 12.09 15.08
C GLN A 221 -11.74 10.65 14.76
N LEU A 222 -11.43 9.74 15.67
CA LEU A 222 -11.77 8.33 15.54
C LEU A 222 -12.32 7.81 16.87
N PRO A 223 -13.59 8.15 17.20
CA PRO A 223 -14.19 7.82 18.48
C PRO A 223 -14.15 6.31 18.78
N PHE A 224 -13.91 5.95 20.03
CA PHE A 224 -13.81 4.55 20.50
C PHE A 224 -15.07 3.72 20.25
N TRP A 225 -16.25 4.34 20.14
CA TRP A 225 -17.50 3.64 19.85
C TRP A 225 -17.61 3.16 18.40
N LEU A 226 -16.69 3.57 17.53
CA LEU A 226 -16.49 3.01 16.18
C LEU A 226 -15.74 1.68 16.17
N LEU A 227 -15.06 1.33 17.27
CA LEU A 227 -14.40 0.03 17.38
C LEU A 227 -15.44 -1.09 17.40
N ASN A 228 -15.15 -2.19 16.70
CA ASN A 228 -15.90 -3.42 16.86
C ASN A 228 -15.49 -4.15 18.15
N PHE A 229 -16.19 -5.22 18.49
CA PHE A 229 -15.92 -5.92 19.73
C PHE A 229 -14.52 -6.52 19.82
N ASP A 230 -14.04 -7.13 18.73
CA ASP A 230 -12.68 -7.68 18.69
C ASP A 230 -11.60 -6.60 18.90
N GLU A 231 -11.78 -5.41 18.31
CA GLU A 231 -10.88 -4.27 18.48
C GLU A 231 -10.93 -3.73 19.91
N ILE A 232 -12.13 -3.68 20.53
CA ILE A 232 -12.30 -3.28 21.95
C ILE A 232 -11.61 -4.27 22.88
N VAL A 233 -11.80 -5.57 22.66
CA VAL A 233 -11.16 -6.64 23.45
C VAL A 233 -9.65 -6.53 23.38
N GLU A 234 -9.10 -6.33 22.18
CA GLU A 234 -7.65 -6.20 21.99
C GLU A 234 -7.09 -4.96 22.71
N VAL A 235 -7.79 -3.81 22.63
CA VAL A 235 -7.36 -2.55 23.28
C VAL A 235 -7.47 -2.62 24.81
N LEU A 236 -8.56 -3.19 25.35
CA LEU A 236 -8.85 -3.19 26.77
C LEU A 236 -8.27 -4.40 27.52
N ILE A 237 -8.18 -5.54 26.86
CA ILE A 237 -7.80 -6.82 27.49
C ILE A 237 -6.46 -7.31 26.94
N GLY A 238 -6.29 -7.34 25.60
CA GLY A 238 -5.05 -7.75 24.90
C GLY A 238 -4.78 -9.27 24.95
N ASP A 239 -5.63 -10.05 25.63
CA ASP A 239 -5.47 -11.49 25.80
C ASP A 239 -6.82 -12.21 25.63
N PRO A 240 -6.98 -13.02 24.57
CA PRO A 240 -8.23 -13.73 24.28
C PRO A 240 -8.58 -14.84 25.29
N GLU A 241 -7.63 -15.27 26.12
CA GLU A 241 -7.87 -16.29 27.15
C GLU A 241 -8.58 -15.73 28.41
N ARG A 242 -8.64 -14.40 28.54
CA ARG A 242 -9.32 -13.72 29.66
C ARG A 242 -10.82 -13.65 29.46
N LYS A 243 -11.49 -14.81 29.39
CA LYS A 243 -12.91 -14.96 29.01
C LYS A 243 -13.87 -14.20 29.94
N ALA A 244 -13.57 -14.14 31.24
CA ALA A 244 -14.44 -13.46 32.20
C ALA A 244 -14.56 -11.94 31.90
N GLU A 245 -13.45 -11.29 31.53
CA GLU A 245 -13.46 -9.87 31.17
C GLU A 245 -14.16 -9.65 29.83
N ILE A 246 -13.95 -10.56 28.89
CA ILE A 246 -14.62 -10.52 27.57
C ILE A 246 -16.14 -10.61 27.73
N GLU A 247 -16.65 -11.55 28.55
CA GLU A 247 -18.07 -11.73 28.82
C GLU A 247 -18.68 -10.49 29.49
N ILE A 248 -17.98 -9.85 30.44
CA ILE A 248 -18.43 -8.61 31.09
C ILE A 248 -18.59 -7.50 30.05
N LEU A 249 -17.62 -7.29 29.17
CA LEU A 249 -17.72 -6.27 28.13
C LEU A 249 -18.85 -6.58 27.15
N GLN A 250 -19.00 -7.85 26.76
CA GLN A 250 -20.05 -8.30 25.85
C GLN A 250 -21.46 -8.05 26.40
N GLU A 251 -21.64 -8.16 27.73
CA GLU A 251 -22.89 -7.84 28.41
C GLU A 251 -23.12 -6.32 28.54
N LEU A 252 -22.09 -5.56 28.97
CA LEU A 252 -22.29 -4.17 29.36
C LEU A 252 -22.32 -3.17 28.19
N ILE A 253 -21.60 -3.43 27.10
CA ILE A 253 -21.53 -2.49 25.97
C ILE A 253 -22.90 -2.27 25.30
N PRO A 254 -23.72 -3.29 24.98
CA PRO A 254 -25.05 -3.08 24.43
C PRO A 254 -25.96 -2.25 25.34
N ILE A 255 -25.84 -2.44 26.66
CA ILE A 255 -26.59 -1.68 27.67
C ILE A 255 -26.17 -0.20 27.64
N ALA A 256 -24.85 0.08 27.54
CA ALA A 256 -24.35 1.45 27.46
C ALA A 256 -24.85 2.16 26.17
N LYS A 257 -24.82 1.47 25.02
CA LYS A 257 -25.38 1.96 23.75
C LYS A 257 -26.85 2.27 23.85
N GLY A 258 -27.65 1.39 24.49
CA GLY A 258 -29.06 1.59 24.72
C GLY A 258 -29.36 2.81 25.61
N LYS A 259 -28.60 3.02 26.69
CA LYS A 259 -28.72 4.20 27.55
C LYS A 259 -28.49 5.50 26.79
N TYR A 260 -27.44 5.56 25.99
CA TYR A 260 -27.12 6.74 25.17
C TYR A 260 -28.23 7.06 24.15
N ALA A 261 -28.70 6.07 23.43
CA ALA A 261 -29.78 6.22 22.44
C ALA A 261 -31.07 6.70 23.07
N THR A 262 -31.39 6.29 24.31
CA THR A 262 -32.57 6.72 25.06
C THR A 262 -32.46 8.16 25.52
N SER A 263 -31.30 8.60 26.02
CA SER A 263 -31.10 9.98 26.47
C SER A 263 -31.24 10.99 25.32
N ARG A 264 -30.80 10.66 24.10
CA ARG A 264 -30.93 11.53 22.92
C ARG A 264 -32.36 11.60 22.37
N ASN A 265 -33.10 10.49 22.41
CA ASN A 265 -34.52 10.46 21.97
C ASN A 265 -35.47 11.18 22.94
N GLY A 266 -35.08 11.38 24.18
CA GLY A 266 -35.84 12.16 25.16
C GLY A 266 -36.03 13.64 24.80
N GLU A 267 -35.08 14.22 24.09
CA GLU A 267 -35.14 15.62 23.61
C GLU A 267 -35.92 15.79 22.30
N GLN A 268 -36.07 14.72 21.48
CA GLN A 268 -36.78 14.76 20.19
C GLN A 268 -38.10 14.01 20.15
N ALA A 269 -38.52 13.31 21.24
CA ALA A 269 -39.65 12.38 21.22
C ALA A 269 -40.99 13.03 21.60
N SER A 270 -41.29 14.24 21.13
CA SER A 270 -42.66 14.80 21.28
C SER A 270 -43.67 14.36 20.22
N SER A 271 -43.35 13.58 19.20
CA SER A 271 -44.28 13.35 18.10
C SER A 271 -44.46 11.91 17.57
N GLN A 272 -43.79 10.88 18.10
CA GLN A 272 -44.05 9.49 17.67
C GLN A 272 -44.09 8.50 18.84
N ARG A 273 -45.20 8.59 19.60
CA ARG A 273 -45.64 7.47 20.47
C ARG A 273 -46.31 6.44 19.58
N LEU A 274 -45.71 5.27 19.51
CA LEU A 274 -46.29 3.93 19.39
C LEU A 274 -45.32 2.97 18.65
N ARG A 275 -44.71 2.09 19.41
CA ARG A 275 -44.27 0.72 19.15
C ARG A 275 -42.87 0.43 19.67
N ARG A 276 -42.85 -0.39 20.75
CA ARG A 276 -41.72 -1.01 21.45
C ARG A 276 -40.90 -0.07 22.32
N SER A 277 -40.68 -0.48 23.55
CA SER A 277 -39.90 0.24 24.57
C SER A 277 -38.54 0.64 24.03
N PRO A 278 -38.12 1.92 24.13
CA PRO A 278 -36.79 2.35 23.75
C PRO A 278 -35.66 1.65 24.53
N ASN A 279 -35.98 1.00 25.63
CA ASN A 279 -35.05 0.37 26.58
C ASN A 279 -34.86 -1.14 26.33
N ASP A 280 -35.19 -1.69 25.17
CA ASP A 280 -34.92 -3.08 24.88
C ASP A 280 -33.40 -3.24 24.55
N PRO A 281 -32.58 -3.81 25.44
CA PRO A 281 -31.14 -4.04 25.21
C PRO A 281 -30.90 -4.96 23.99
N SER A 282 -31.91 -5.73 23.57
CA SER A 282 -31.82 -6.62 22.42
C SER A 282 -31.71 -5.91 21.07
N ARG A 283 -31.90 -4.58 21.03
CA ARG A 283 -31.84 -3.78 19.81
C ARG A 283 -30.42 -3.47 19.33
N TYR A 284 -29.46 -3.41 20.24
CA TYR A 284 -28.07 -3.06 19.93
C TYR A 284 -27.18 -4.23 20.24
N THR A 285 -26.34 -4.60 19.29
CA THR A 285 -25.27 -5.58 19.48
C THR A 285 -23.98 -4.86 19.95
N VAL A 286 -22.99 -5.62 20.36
CA VAL A 286 -21.67 -5.08 20.68
C VAL A 286 -21.05 -4.34 19.49
N ASP A 287 -21.34 -4.76 18.26
CA ASP A 287 -20.78 -4.20 17.00
C ASP A 287 -21.63 -3.10 16.35
N THR A 288 -22.84 -2.84 16.87
CA THR A 288 -23.66 -1.75 16.32
C THR A 288 -22.96 -0.41 16.52
N PRO A 289 -22.64 0.39 15.46
CA PRO A 289 -21.87 1.63 15.59
C PRO A 289 -22.77 2.76 16.14
N VAL A 290 -23.03 2.74 17.43
CA VAL A 290 -23.82 3.73 18.16
C VAL A 290 -22.93 4.30 19.28
N PRO A 291 -22.89 5.63 19.44
CA PRO A 291 -22.13 6.26 20.51
C PRO A 291 -22.56 5.76 21.90
N TYR A 292 -21.62 5.72 22.82
CA TYR A 292 -21.85 5.52 24.25
C TYR A 292 -20.72 6.19 25.05
N ARG A 293 -20.95 6.44 26.33
CA ARG A 293 -19.96 7.11 27.18
C ARG A 293 -19.16 6.10 27.98
N THR A 294 -17.83 6.27 27.99
CA THR A 294 -16.94 5.48 28.86
C THR A 294 -17.31 5.63 30.33
N SER A 295 -17.74 6.84 30.75
CA SER A 295 -18.23 7.10 32.11
C SER A 295 -19.47 6.28 32.49
N ASP A 296 -20.34 5.99 31.52
CA ASP A 296 -21.52 5.15 31.79
C ASP A 296 -21.13 3.67 31.91
N LEU A 297 -20.14 3.23 31.12
CA LEU A 297 -19.58 1.88 31.23
C LEU A 297 -18.87 1.70 32.58
N LEU A 298 -18.04 2.66 33.01
CA LEU A 298 -17.39 2.66 34.30
C LEU A 298 -18.40 2.58 35.47
N LYS A 299 -19.44 3.41 35.45
CA LYS A 299 -20.50 3.38 36.47
C LYS A 299 -21.20 2.03 36.50
N MET A 300 -21.45 1.38 35.36
CA MET A 300 -22.08 0.06 35.31
C MET A 300 -21.15 -1.03 35.91
N ILE A 301 -19.86 -0.97 35.64
CA ILE A 301 -18.86 -1.86 36.22
C ILE A 301 -18.85 -1.69 37.74
N GLU A 302 -18.82 -0.46 38.27
CA GLU A 302 -18.86 -0.15 39.70
C GLU A 302 -20.17 -0.63 40.37
N GLN A 303 -21.32 -0.43 39.71
CA GLN A 303 -22.60 -0.95 40.19
C GLN A 303 -22.60 -2.47 40.28
N ARG A 304 -22.09 -3.16 39.29
CA ARG A 304 -21.96 -4.64 39.31
C ARG A 304 -21.05 -5.11 40.45
N MET A 305 -19.90 -4.44 40.62
CA MET A 305 -18.98 -4.74 41.76
C MET A 305 -19.67 -4.54 43.10
N GLY A 306 -20.51 -3.52 43.25
CA GLY A 306 -21.25 -3.25 44.48
C GLY A 306 -22.42 -4.21 44.77
N MET A 307 -22.97 -4.86 43.73
CA MET A 307 -24.09 -5.82 43.83
C MET A 307 -23.60 -7.27 44.01
N LEU A 308 -22.35 -7.56 43.72
CA LEU A 308 -21.80 -8.90 43.85
C LEU A 308 -21.49 -9.16 45.34
N GLU A 309 -22.00 -10.26 45.87
CA GLU A 309 -21.68 -10.71 47.22
C GLU A 309 -20.18 -11.09 47.34
N ASN A 310 -19.63 -11.07 48.54
CA ASN A 310 -18.22 -11.37 48.86
C ASN A 310 -17.68 -12.74 48.36
N LYS A 311 -18.51 -13.57 47.71
CA LYS A 311 -18.16 -14.90 47.20
C LYS A 311 -17.77 -14.87 45.71
N HIS A 312 -17.99 -13.77 44.99
CA HIS A 312 -17.66 -13.66 43.57
C HIS A 312 -16.27 -13.03 43.37
N ASP A 313 -15.55 -13.51 42.35
CA ASP A 313 -14.27 -12.93 41.96
C ASP A 313 -14.48 -11.55 41.29
N LEU A 314 -14.05 -10.50 41.97
CA LEU A 314 -14.11 -9.12 41.51
C LEU A 314 -12.89 -8.74 40.63
N SER A 315 -11.90 -9.65 40.52
CA SER A 315 -10.65 -9.37 39.77
C SER A 315 -10.88 -8.94 38.34
N PRO A 316 -11.76 -9.60 37.51
CA PRO A 316 -12.01 -9.19 36.14
C PRO A 316 -12.60 -7.78 36.03
N TYR A 317 -13.56 -7.44 36.91
CA TYR A 317 -14.15 -6.09 36.90
C TYR A 317 -13.13 -5.01 37.25
N ARG A 318 -12.25 -5.26 38.24
CA ARG A 318 -11.18 -4.33 38.62
C ARG A 318 -10.17 -4.14 37.51
N ALA A 319 -9.81 -5.21 36.81
CA ALA A 319 -8.87 -5.16 35.68
C ALA A 319 -9.41 -4.30 34.54
N ILE A 320 -10.67 -4.51 34.12
CA ILE A 320 -11.30 -3.71 33.07
C ILE A 320 -11.40 -2.24 33.52
N LYS A 321 -11.87 -1.98 34.75
CA LYS A 321 -11.99 -0.62 35.28
C LYS A 321 -10.65 0.10 35.22
N HIS A 322 -9.60 -0.51 35.78
CA HIS A 322 -8.27 0.08 35.82
C HIS A 322 -7.74 0.39 34.43
N ARG A 323 -7.88 -0.56 33.48
CA ARG A 323 -7.44 -0.38 32.10
C ARG A 323 -8.21 0.74 31.39
N LEU A 324 -9.52 0.81 31.58
CA LEU A 324 -10.37 1.83 30.99
C LEU A 324 -10.04 3.24 31.54
N GLU A 325 -9.77 3.34 32.84
CA GLU A 325 -9.32 4.58 33.48
C GLU A 325 -7.95 5.02 32.93
N GLN A 326 -6.99 4.10 32.82
CA GLN A 326 -5.68 4.39 32.26
C GLN A 326 -5.76 4.93 30.83
N ILE A 327 -6.51 4.26 29.94
CA ILE A 327 -6.63 4.69 28.55
C ILE A 327 -7.36 6.03 28.42
N THR A 328 -8.39 6.26 29.25
CA THR A 328 -9.15 7.52 29.22
C THR A 328 -8.34 8.72 29.71
N GLN A 329 -7.35 8.49 30.58
CA GLN A 329 -6.47 9.52 31.12
C GLN A 329 -5.21 9.75 30.28
N ASP A 330 -4.89 8.85 29.36
CA ASP A 330 -3.70 8.94 28.51
C ASP A 330 -3.98 9.88 27.34
N ALA A 331 -3.28 11.01 27.29
CA ALA A 331 -3.40 12.02 26.23
C ALA A 331 -3.19 11.46 24.81
N ARG A 332 -2.41 10.39 24.67
CA ARG A 332 -2.18 9.74 23.38
C ARG A 332 -3.43 9.09 22.78
N TYR A 333 -4.43 8.79 23.62
CA TYR A 333 -5.72 8.26 23.20
C TYR A 333 -6.84 9.32 23.17
N ALA A 334 -6.52 10.61 23.39
CA ALA A 334 -7.52 11.68 23.47
C ALA A 334 -8.38 11.80 22.21
N PHE A 335 -7.81 11.60 21.00
CA PHE A 335 -8.54 11.61 19.73
C PHE A 335 -9.59 10.49 19.63
N MET A 336 -9.49 9.46 20.46
CA MET A 336 -10.39 8.30 20.47
C MET A 336 -11.31 8.30 21.71
N PHE A 337 -10.77 8.56 22.89
CA PHE A 337 -11.47 8.46 24.16
C PHE A 337 -11.78 9.82 24.82
N GLY A 338 -11.44 10.93 24.20
CA GLY A 338 -11.74 12.27 24.72
C GLY A 338 -13.24 12.53 24.85
N SER A 339 -13.60 13.46 25.74
CA SER A 339 -15.01 13.78 26.04
C SER A 339 -15.79 14.32 24.83
N LEU A 340 -15.12 14.98 23.88
CA LEU A 340 -15.70 15.52 22.66
C LEU A 340 -16.04 14.46 21.60
N THR A 341 -15.55 13.23 21.76
CA THR A 341 -15.74 12.16 20.78
C THR A 341 -17.08 11.41 20.94
N VAL A 342 -17.91 11.76 21.92
CA VAL A 342 -19.15 11.04 22.23
C VAL A 342 -20.34 11.51 21.39
N SER A 343 -20.18 12.53 20.53
CA SER A 343 -21.25 12.94 19.60
C SER A 343 -21.40 11.94 18.44
N ASP A 344 -22.65 11.83 17.91
CA ASP A 344 -22.91 11.00 16.72
C ASP A 344 -22.45 11.73 15.46
N GLY A 345 -21.16 11.69 15.23
CA GLY A 345 -20.48 12.31 14.09
C GLY A 345 -20.12 11.31 13.00
N MET A 346 -20.75 10.12 12.93
CA MET A 346 -20.36 9.06 12.01
C MET A 346 -20.34 9.51 10.55
N ALA A 347 -21.36 10.25 10.12
CA ALA A 347 -21.44 10.74 8.74
C ALA A 347 -20.30 11.71 8.40
N GLN A 348 -19.93 12.62 9.33
CA GLN A 348 -18.84 13.55 9.16
C GLN A 348 -17.47 12.83 9.13
N ILE A 349 -17.29 11.82 9.99
CA ILE A 349 -16.08 11.01 10.04
C ILE A 349 -15.91 10.22 8.73
N LEU A 350 -16.97 9.53 8.28
CA LEU A 350 -16.96 8.79 7.01
C LEU A 350 -16.74 9.74 5.83
N GLY A 351 -17.43 10.89 5.80
CA GLY A 351 -17.28 11.90 4.76
C GLY A 351 -15.85 12.43 4.66
N ARG A 352 -15.20 12.68 5.79
CA ARG A 352 -13.81 13.15 5.83
C ARG A 352 -12.81 12.06 5.41
N ILE A 353 -12.97 10.84 5.91
CA ILE A 353 -12.04 9.72 5.63
C ILE A 353 -12.17 9.28 4.18
N PHE A 354 -13.39 9.09 3.68
CA PHE A 354 -13.65 8.55 2.33
C PHE A 354 -13.91 9.63 1.29
N ARG A 355 -13.73 10.91 1.66
CA ARG A 355 -13.91 12.06 0.76
C ARG A 355 -15.28 12.09 0.10
N VAL A 356 -16.34 12.02 0.89
CA VAL A 356 -17.72 12.11 0.43
C VAL A 356 -18.40 13.29 1.12
N PRO A 357 -18.62 14.41 0.41
CA PRO A 357 -18.25 14.71 -0.98
C PRO A 357 -16.73 14.92 -1.16
N VAL A 358 -16.25 14.77 -2.40
CA VAL A 358 -14.82 14.83 -2.75
C VAL A 358 -14.19 16.22 -2.45
N ASN A 359 -14.92 17.31 -2.74
CA ASN A 359 -14.48 18.70 -2.53
C ASN A 359 -13.07 18.99 -3.08
N ASP A 360 -12.82 18.56 -4.32
CA ASP A 360 -11.54 18.67 -5.05
C ASP A 360 -10.34 17.98 -4.37
N LYS A 361 -10.59 17.16 -3.33
CA LYS A 361 -9.57 16.40 -2.60
C LYS A 361 -9.91 14.90 -2.59
N PRO A 362 -9.60 14.18 -3.68
CA PRO A 362 -10.00 12.77 -3.83
C PRO A 362 -9.21 11.78 -2.98
N ILE A 363 -8.13 12.20 -2.32
CA ILE A 363 -7.29 11.32 -1.51
C ILE A 363 -7.17 11.83 -0.07
N THR A 364 -7.39 10.94 0.89
CA THR A 364 -7.04 11.15 2.30
C THR A 364 -5.71 10.50 2.59
N ILE A 365 -4.77 11.27 3.16
CA ILE A 365 -3.46 10.81 3.60
C ILE A 365 -3.49 10.77 5.11
N LEU A 366 -3.41 9.56 5.66
CA LEU A 366 -3.39 9.36 7.10
C LEU A 366 -1.96 9.26 7.61
N GLU A 367 -1.47 10.33 8.20
CA GLU A 367 -0.16 10.38 8.84
C GLU A 367 -0.20 9.66 10.20
N LEU A 368 0.68 8.66 10.38
CA LEU A 368 0.71 7.83 11.59
C LEU A 368 1.98 8.04 12.43
N THR A 369 2.90 8.88 11.97
CA THR A 369 4.14 9.18 12.71
C THR A 369 3.80 9.90 14.03
N GLY A 370 4.47 9.47 15.09
CA GLY A 370 4.27 10.03 16.45
C GLY A 370 3.25 9.27 17.29
N LEU A 371 2.45 8.36 16.71
CA LEU A 371 1.62 7.44 17.48
C LEU A 371 2.45 6.23 17.94
N PRO A 372 2.24 5.74 19.18
CA PRO A 372 2.79 4.46 19.63
C PRO A 372 2.33 3.29 18.74
N PRO A 373 3.16 2.25 18.56
CA PRO A 373 2.81 1.12 17.70
C PRO A 373 1.46 0.44 18.03
N GLU A 374 1.11 0.37 19.31
CA GLU A 374 -0.15 -0.21 19.77
C GLU A 374 -1.35 0.60 19.25
N ILE A 375 -1.26 1.92 19.30
CA ILE A 375 -2.31 2.84 18.82
C ILE A 375 -2.40 2.78 17.29
N VAL A 376 -1.25 2.78 16.60
CA VAL A 376 -1.21 2.65 15.12
C VAL A 376 -1.97 1.41 14.68
N ASN A 377 -1.74 0.27 15.32
CA ASN A 377 -2.38 -0.99 14.98
C ASN A 377 -3.92 -0.92 15.12
N VAL A 378 -4.40 -0.28 16.18
CA VAL A 378 -5.85 -0.07 16.39
C VAL A 378 -6.44 0.84 15.32
N VAL A 379 -5.82 2.00 15.09
CA VAL A 379 -6.27 2.97 14.08
C VAL A 379 -6.34 2.33 12.70
N VAL A 380 -5.27 1.63 12.28
CA VAL A 380 -5.24 0.96 10.97
C VAL A 380 -6.30 -0.13 10.89
N SER A 381 -6.52 -0.92 11.96
CA SER A 381 -7.58 -1.93 12.00
C SER A 381 -8.96 -1.34 11.76
N VAL A 382 -9.30 -0.31 12.53
CA VAL A 382 -10.60 0.38 12.43
C VAL A 382 -10.80 0.93 11.02
N LEU A 383 -9.80 1.60 10.46
CA LEU A 383 -9.90 2.20 9.11
C LEU A 383 -10.00 1.15 8.02
N CYS A 384 -9.25 0.05 8.09
CA CYS A 384 -9.36 -1.04 7.14
C CYS A 384 -10.76 -1.68 7.19
N ARG A 385 -11.28 -1.93 8.41
CA ARG A 385 -12.64 -2.45 8.58
C ARG A 385 -13.69 -1.46 8.07
N MET A 386 -13.57 -0.18 8.45
CA MET A 386 -14.50 0.86 7.97
C MET A 386 -14.47 0.99 6.45
N THR A 387 -13.33 0.81 5.80
CA THR A 387 -13.22 0.80 4.33
C THR A 387 -14.07 -0.32 3.74
N PHE A 388 -13.98 -1.52 4.30
CA PHE A 388 -14.81 -2.64 3.85
C PHE A 388 -16.29 -2.41 4.13
N ASP A 389 -16.64 -1.99 5.36
CA ASP A 389 -18.03 -1.76 5.78
C ASP A 389 -18.68 -0.63 4.96
N PHE A 390 -17.94 0.47 4.69
CA PHE A 390 -18.39 1.55 3.83
C PHE A 390 -18.72 1.07 2.42
N ALA A 391 -17.87 0.25 1.83
CA ALA A 391 -18.10 -0.32 0.50
C ALA A 391 -19.32 -1.26 0.47
N VAL A 392 -19.48 -2.10 1.50
CA VAL A 392 -20.63 -3.02 1.64
C VAL A 392 -21.95 -2.26 1.82
N TRP A 393 -21.99 -1.33 2.78
CA TRP A 393 -23.20 -0.56 3.08
C TRP A 393 -23.50 0.50 2.03
N GLY A 394 -22.49 0.94 1.28
CA GLY A 394 -22.62 1.79 0.11
C GLY A 394 -23.05 1.04 -1.16
N GLU A 395 -23.24 -0.30 -1.09
CA GLU A 395 -23.66 -1.15 -2.21
C GLU A 395 -22.74 -0.98 -3.45
N GLY A 396 -21.48 -0.64 -3.25
CA GLY A 396 -20.52 -0.42 -4.33
C GLY A 396 -20.72 0.85 -5.15
N GLN A 397 -21.62 1.76 -4.74
CA GLN A 397 -21.87 3.01 -5.47
C GLN A 397 -20.70 3.98 -5.42
N VAL A 398 -19.89 3.92 -4.39
CA VAL A 398 -18.70 4.73 -4.19
C VAL A 398 -17.50 3.79 -4.01
N PRO A 399 -16.81 3.42 -5.10
CA PRO A 399 -15.62 2.58 -4.99
C PRO A 399 -14.49 3.28 -4.23
N VAL A 400 -13.81 2.56 -3.35
CA VAL A 400 -12.72 3.08 -2.51
C VAL A 400 -11.46 2.26 -2.70
N THR A 401 -10.31 2.94 -2.80
CA THR A 401 -8.99 2.29 -2.81
C THR A 401 -8.28 2.55 -1.49
N LEU A 402 -7.91 1.47 -0.79
CA LEU A 402 -7.08 1.51 0.39
C LEU A 402 -5.62 1.24 -0.01
N VAL A 403 -4.73 2.18 0.30
CA VAL A 403 -3.29 2.05 0.07
C VAL A 403 -2.59 1.82 1.41
N CYS A 404 -1.95 0.67 1.56
CA CYS A 404 -1.21 0.29 2.76
C CYS A 404 0.29 0.41 2.51
N GLU A 405 0.90 1.52 2.94
CA GLU A 405 2.36 1.66 2.95
C GLU A 405 2.95 0.84 4.10
N GLU A 406 4.12 0.22 3.88
CA GLU A 406 4.78 -0.71 4.81
C GLU A 406 3.85 -1.83 5.30
N ALA A 407 3.10 -2.41 4.39
CA ALA A 407 2.02 -3.37 4.68
C ALA A 407 2.47 -4.60 5.50
N HIS A 408 3.76 -4.99 5.47
CA HIS A 408 4.31 -6.06 6.29
C HIS A 408 4.11 -5.84 7.80
N ARG A 409 3.91 -4.57 8.24
CA ARG A 409 3.61 -4.23 9.63
C ARG A 409 2.18 -4.62 10.04
N TYR A 410 1.25 -4.61 9.08
CA TYR A 410 -0.19 -4.80 9.33
C TYR A 410 -0.67 -6.21 9.00
N VAL A 411 -0.01 -6.87 8.05
CA VAL A 411 -0.38 -8.22 7.57
C VAL A 411 0.82 -9.16 7.56
N PRO A 412 1.46 -9.38 8.73
CA PRO A 412 2.62 -10.25 8.81
C PRO A 412 2.28 -11.71 8.48
N ALA A 413 3.23 -12.43 7.89
CA ALA A 413 3.12 -13.87 7.61
C ALA A 413 3.00 -14.70 8.91
N SER A 414 3.71 -14.27 9.98
CA SER A 414 3.62 -14.92 11.28
C SER A 414 2.24 -14.70 11.91
N THR A 415 1.70 -15.76 12.52
CA THR A 415 0.44 -15.68 13.29
C THR A 415 0.63 -15.07 14.68
N GLU A 416 1.85 -15.10 15.19
CA GLU A 416 2.20 -14.54 16.52
C GLU A 416 2.55 -13.06 16.44
N ALA A 417 2.84 -12.54 15.23
CA ALA A 417 3.19 -11.15 15.03
C ALA A 417 1.98 -10.34 14.52
N GLY A 418 1.90 -9.09 14.96
CA GLY A 418 0.92 -8.12 14.48
C GLY A 418 -0.41 -8.12 15.24
N PHE A 419 -1.25 -7.18 14.88
CA PHE A 419 -2.56 -6.97 15.48
C PHE A 419 -3.62 -7.80 14.74
N GLY A 420 -4.15 -8.83 15.39
CA GLY A 420 -5.07 -9.79 14.81
C GLY A 420 -6.27 -9.19 14.07
N PRO A 421 -6.99 -8.20 14.67
CA PRO A 421 -8.10 -7.52 14.00
C PRO A 421 -7.71 -6.84 12.68
N CYS A 422 -6.56 -6.16 12.64
CA CYS A 422 -6.06 -5.51 11.44
C CYS A 422 -5.82 -6.50 10.30
N LYS A 423 -5.12 -7.60 10.60
CA LYS A 423 -4.87 -8.67 9.61
C LYS A 423 -6.17 -9.25 9.06
N ARG A 424 -7.18 -9.48 9.95
CA ARG A 424 -8.52 -9.97 9.52
C ARG A 424 -9.24 -8.96 8.63
N ALA A 425 -9.20 -7.67 8.96
CA ALA A 425 -9.85 -6.61 8.18
C ALA A 425 -9.26 -6.50 6.76
N ILE A 426 -7.92 -6.46 6.65
CA ILE A 426 -7.24 -6.40 5.34
C ILE A 426 -7.48 -7.70 4.54
N ALA A 427 -7.41 -8.86 5.19
CA ALA A 427 -7.69 -10.14 4.53
C ALA A 427 -9.14 -10.21 3.99
N LYS A 428 -10.10 -9.59 4.68
CA LYS A 428 -11.49 -9.50 4.24
C LYS A 428 -11.61 -8.62 2.98
N ILE A 429 -10.94 -7.45 2.96
CA ILE A 429 -10.85 -6.61 1.75
C ILE A 429 -10.24 -7.41 0.58
N ALA A 430 -9.12 -8.08 0.81
CA ALA A 430 -8.41 -8.84 -0.22
C ALA A 430 -9.27 -9.98 -0.81
N LYS A 431 -10.06 -10.68 0.00
CA LYS A 431 -10.89 -11.81 -0.44
C LYS A 431 -12.24 -11.39 -1.04
N GLU A 432 -12.86 -10.36 -0.51
CA GLU A 432 -14.25 -10.03 -0.79
C GLU A 432 -14.45 -8.60 -1.34
N GLY A 433 -13.50 -7.70 -1.12
CA GLY A 433 -13.62 -6.26 -1.41
C GLY A 433 -14.00 -5.95 -2.85
N ARG A 434 -13.45 -6.74 -3.80
CA ARG A 434 -13.74 -6.61 -5.23
C ARG A 434 -15.25 -6.59 -5.54
N LYS A 435 -16.06 -7.36 -4.82
CA LYS A 435 -17.50 -7.46 -5.05
C LYS A 435 -18.26 -6.18 -4.69
N TYR A 436 -17.67 -5.37 -3.81
CA TYR A 436 -18.29 -4.17 -3.24
C TYR A 436 -17.58 -2.88 -3.65
N GLY A 437 -16.60 -2.96 -4.57
CA GLY A 437 -15.85 -1.79 -5.00
C GLY A 437 -14.73 -1.35 -4.03
N ALA A 438 -14.29 -2.22 -3.11
CA ALA A 438 -13.12 -1.95 -2.29
C ALA A 438 -11.86 -2.55 -2.93
N SER A 439 -10.91 -1.70 -3.30
CA SER A 439 -9.60 -2.08 -3.83
C SER A 439 -8.52 -1.96 -2.77
N LEU A 440 -7.46 -2.76 -2.89
CA LEU A 440 -6.32 -2.77 -1.99
C LEU A 440 -5.03 -2.60 -2.78
N CYS A 441 -4.20 -1.63 -2.37
CA CYS A 441 -2.82 -1.49 -2.80
C CYS A 441 -1.88 -1.84 -1.65
N ILE A 442 -1.04 -2.84 -1.86
CA ILE A 442 -0.01 -3.26 -0.92
C ILE A 442 1.32 -2.65 -1.33
N VAL A 443 1.92 -1.83 -0.48
CA VAL A 443 3.27 -1.30 -0.69
C VAL A 443 4.18 -1.82 0.41
N THR A 444 5.28 -2.50 0.03
CA THR A 444 6.20 -3.06 1.01
C THR A 444 7.62 -3.21 0.48
N GLN A 445 8.57 -3.12 1.40
CA GLN A 445 9.97 -3.46 1.15
C GLN A 445 10.33 -4.91 1.52
N ARG A 446 9.40 -5.65 2.15
CA ARG A 446 9.60 -7.00 2.66
C ARG A 446 8.48 -7.94 2.24
N PRO A 447 8.38 -8.31 0.95
CA PRO A 447 7.32 -9.21 0.47
C PRO A 447 7.26 -10.54 1.21
N ALA A 448 8.43 -11.10 1.59
CA ALA A 448 8.51 -12.38 2.30
C ALA A 448 7.94 -12.33 3.73
N GLU A 449 7.78 -11.16 4.32
CA GLU A 449 7.18 -11.00 5.64
C GLU A 449 5.65 -10.81 5.59
N ILE A 450 5.05 -10.66 4.39
CA ILE A 450 3.60 -10.52 4.20
C ILE A 450 2.90 -11.87 4.13
N ASP A 451 1.68 -11.93 4.65
CA ASP A 451 0.80 -13.10 4.51
C ASP A 451 0.62 -13.45 3.01
N PRO A 452 1.09 -14.62 2.57
CA PRO A 452 1.05 -14.99 1.16
C PRO A 452 -0.37 -15.09 0.61
N THR A 453 -1.38 -15.32 1.46
CA THR A 453 -2.79 -15.37 1.01
C THR A 453 -3.31 -14.00 0.61
N ILE A 454 -2.82 -12.93 1.22
CA ILE A 454 -3.19 -11.54 0.84
C ILE A 454 -2.43 -11.13 -0.41
N LEU A 455 -1.13 -11.39 -0.46
CA LEU A 455 -0.31 -11.03 -1.62
C LEU A 455 -0.77 -11.74 -2.90
N SER A 456 -1.22 -13.01 -2.79
CA SER A 456 -1.76 -13.77 -3.93
C SER A 456 -3.08 -13.22 -4.48
N GLN A 457 -3.77 -12.35 -3.75
CA GLN A 457 -4.96 -11.64 -4.24
C GLN A 457 -4.61 -10.38 -5.05
N CYS A 458 -3.35 -9.95 -5.05
CA CYS A 458 -2.89 -8.83 -5.86
C CYS A 458 -2.68 -9.29 -7.30
N ASN A 459 -3.67 -9.01 -8.15
CA ASN A 459 -3.65 -9.44 -9.56
C ASN A 459 -2.63 -8.67 -10.41
N THR A 460 -2.18 -7.51 -9.96
CA THR A 460 -1.16 -6.71 -10.64
C THR A 460 -0.02 -6.42 -9.68
N VAL A 461 1.20 -6.60 -10.14
CA VAL A 461 2.41 -6.36 -9.33
C VAL A 461 3.38 -5.48 -10.12
N PHE A 462 3.87 -4.46 -9.44
CA PHE A 462 5.02 -3.66 -9.86
C PHE A 462 6.22 -4.03 -8.97
N ALA A 463 7.10 -4.87 -9.50
CA ALA A 463 8.26 -5.36 -8.80
C ALA A 463 9.48 -4.50 -9.14
N LEU A 464 9.91 -3.63 -8.21
CA LEU A 464 11.14 -2.86 -8.29
C LEU A 464 12.33 -3.73 -7.86
N ARG A 465 13.54 -3.15 -7.87
CA ARG A 465 14.76 -3.89 -7.51
C ARG A 465 14.65 -4.59 -6.15
N MET A 466 14.99 -5.87 -6.14
CA MET A 466 15.07 -6.74 -4.96
C MET A 466 16.30 -7.62 -5.05
N SER A 467 17.12 -7.65 -3.98
CA SER A 467 18.37 -8.41 -3.92
C SER A 467 18.27 -9.65 -3.01
N ASN A 468 17.18 -9.78 -2.23
CA ASN A 468 16.97 -10.89 -1.32
C ASN A 468 16.25 -12.05 -2.04
N ASP A 469 16.83 -13.23 -2.04
CA ASP A 469 16.29 -14.41 -2.73
C ASP A 469 14.90 -14.83 -2.21
N LYS A 470 14.63 -14.66 -0.90
CA LYS A 470 13.30 -14.98 -0.34
C LYS A 470 12.22 -14.05 -0.87
N ASP A 471 12.52 -12.75 -0.98
CA ASP A 471 11.59 -11.77 -1.53
C ASP A 471 11.33 -12.02 -3.02
N GLN A 472 12.39 -12.36 -3.78
CA GLN A 472 12.27 -12.74 -5.19
C GLN A 472 11.43 -14.01 -5.38
N ALA A 473 11.63 -15.05 -4.56
CA ALA A 473 10.85 -16.29 -4.63
C ALA A 473 9.36 -16.06 -4.43
N ILE A 474 8.97 -15.16 -3.51
CA ILE A 474 7.56 -14.80 -3.30
C ILE A 474 6.98 -14.12 -4.54
N VAL A 475 7.72 -13.16 -5.13
CA VAL A 475 7.28 -12.48 -6.35
C VAL A 475 7.19 -13.48 -7.52
N GLN A 476 8.15 -14.38 -7.65
CA GLN A 476 8.14 -15.44 -8.68
C GLN A 476 6.93 -16.37 -8.53
N SER A 477 6.51 -16.68 -7.30
CA SER A 477 5.33 -17.52 -7.07
C SER A 477 4.00 -16.86 -7.48
N ALA A 478 3.98 -15.53 -7.60
CA ALA A 478 2.80 -14.77 -8.01
C ALA A 478 2.70 -14.59 -9.55
N VAL A 479 3.72 -15.00 -10.31
CA VAL A 479 3.79 -14.84 -11.76
C VAL A 479 3.52 -16.16 -12.47
N SER A 480 2.78 -16.12 -13.58
CA SER A 480 2.66 -17.27 -14.48
C SER A 480 4.01 -17.61 -15.14
N ASP A 481 4.23 -18.87 -15.49
CA ASP A 481 5.49 -19.40 -16.06
C ASP A 481 6.06 -18.58 -17.24
N THR A 482 5.19 -17.94 -18.03
CA THR A 482 5.58 -17.12 -19.20
C THR A 482 6.32 -15.81 -18.85
N GLY A 483 6.14 -15.31 -17.64
CA GLY A 483 6.82 -14.08 -17.16
C GLY A 483 8.02 -14.33 -16.26
N SER A 484 8.28 -15.57 -15.87
CA SER A 484 9.30 -15.93 -14.87
C SER A 484 10.72 -15.47 -15.25
N GLY A 485 11.10 -15.57 -16.53
CA GLY A 485 12.40 -15.13 -17.03
C GLY A 485 12.67 -13.61 -16.84
N LEU A 486 11.62 -12.78 -16.84
CA LEU A 486 11.79 -11.34 -16.56
C LEU A 486 12.17 -11.08 -15.10
N LEU A 487 11.74 -11.92 -14.16
CA LEU A 487 12.00 -11.72 -12.74
C LEU A 487 13.46 -11.95 -12.34
N GLU A 488 14.25 -12.62 -13.17
CA GLU A 488 15.70 -12.77 -12.97
C GLU A 488 16.42 -11.41 -13.02
N PHE A 489 15.81 -10.38 -13.64
CA PHE A 489 16.37 -9.02 -13.65
C PHE A 489 16.13 -8.22 -12.36
N LEU A 490 15.31 -8.70 -11.44
CA LEU A 490 14.97 -7.94 -10.23
C LEU A 490 16.19 -7.38 -9.48
N PRO A 491 17.31 -8.11 -9.31
CA PRO A 491 18.50 -7.58 -8.67
C PRO A 491 19.21 -6.47 -9.46
N ALA A 492 19.10 -6.50 -10.80
CA ALA A 492 19.80 -5.63 -11.72
C ALA A 492 18.99 -4.38 -12.14
N LEU A 493 17.75 -4.22 -11.66
CA LEU A 493 16.93 -3.06 -12.00
C LEU A 493 17.55 -1.76 -11.49
N GLY A 494 17.45 -0.70 -12.30
CA GLY A 494 17.85 0.65 -11.92
C GLY A 494 16.84 1.29 -10.94
N GLN A 495 17.12 2.52 -10.55
CA GLN A 495 16.15 3.32 -9.81
C GLN A 495 14.95 3.63 -10.70
N ARG A 496 13.72 3.56 -10.12
CA ARG A 496 12.47 3.79 -10.84
C ARG A 496 12.25 2.87 -12.05
N GLU A 497 12.93 1.74 -12.08
CA GLU A 497 12.61 0.67 -12.99
C GLU A 497 11.85 -0.43 -12.26
N ALA A 498 10.88 -1.02 -12.94
CA ALA A 498 10.12 -2.14 -12.40
C ALA A 498 9.81 -3.16 -13.51
N ILE A 499 9.55 -4.37 -13.08
CA ILE A 499 8.86 -5.38 -13.89
C ILE A 499 7.39 -5.31 -13.47
N ALA A 500 6.53 -4.94 -14.41
CA ALA A 500 5.10 -4.92 -14.24
C ALA A 500 4.46 -6.14 -14.87
N PHE A 501 3.58 -6.80 -14.13
CA PHE A 501 2.83 -7.96 -14.62
C PHE A 501 1.45 -8.03 -13.95
N GLY A 502 0.56 -8.82 -14.55
CA GLY A 502 -0.79 -8.98 -14.06
C GLY A 502 -1.84 -8.33 -14.96
N ASP A 503 -3.04 -8.12 -14.42
CA ASP A 503 -4.20 -7.70 -15.22
C ASP A 503 -4.21 -6.21 -15.54
N GLY A 504 -3.62 -5.39 -14.69
CA GLY A 504 -3.51 -3.93 -14.90
C GLY A 504 -2.55 -3.53 -16.02
N VAL A 505 -1.73 -4.46 -16.53
CA VAL A 505 -0.85 -4.26 -17.68
C VAL A 505 -1.18 -5.25 -18.78
N SER A 506 -1.01 -4.86 -20.04
CA SER A 506 -1.36 -5.74 -21.16
C SER A 506 -0.51 -7.00 -21.20
N LEU A 507 0.79 -6.86 -20.97
CA LEU A 507 1.78 -7.94 -20.97
C LEU A 507 2.78 -7.71 -19.85
N PRO A 508 3.43 -8.79 -19.34
CA PRO A 508 4.61 -8.64 -18.48
C PRO A 508 5.68 -7.81 -19.19
N VAL A 509 6.20 -6.78 -18.53
CA VAL A 509 7.10 -5.84 -19.19
C VAL A 509 8.00 -5.12 -18.19
N ARG A 510 9.22 -4.79 -18.62
CA ARG A 510 10.12 -3.89 -17.90
C ARG A 510 9.79 -2.46 -18.26
N ILE A 511 9.43 -1.67 -17.28
CA ILE A 511 9.06 -0.25 -17.41
C ILE A 511 10.04 0.64 -16.67
N LYS A 512 10.18 1.86 -17.15
CA LYS A 512 10.86 2.95 -16.47
C LYS A 512 9.81 4.02 -16.15
N PHE A 513 9.60 4.27 -14.88
CA PHE A 513 8.68 5.30 -14.40
C PHE A 513 9.17 6.70 -14.74
N ASP A 514 8.22 7.59 -15.05
CA ASP A 514 8.50 9.00 -15.26
C ASP A 514 8.99 9.69 -13.99
N ASP A 515 9.61 10.85 -14.15
CA ASP A 515 9.99 11.71 -13.05
C ASP A 515 8.78 12.46 -12.51
N LEU A 516 8.60 12.45 -11.20
CA LEU A 516 7.69 13.38 -10.56
C LEU A 516 8.31 14.78 -10.55
N PRO A 517 7.49 15.85 -10.71
CA PRO A 517 7.95 17.22 -10.46
C PRO A 517 8.59 17.36 -9.08
N ALA A 518 9.63 18.18 -8.98
CA ALA A 518 10.41 18.32 -7.74
C ALA A 518 9.57 18.76 -6.53
N ASP A 519 8.50 19.52 -6.76
CA ASP A 519 7.55 19.97 -5.75
C ASP A 519 6.51 18.94 -5.35
N SER A 520 6.42 17.83 -6.09
CA SER A 520 5.49 16.72 -5.91
C SER A 520 6.19 15.41 -5.54
N LEU A 521 7.46 15.48 -5.16
CA LEU A 521 8.19 14.32 -4.66
C LEU A 521 7.72 13.96 -3.24
N PRO A 522 7.50 12.67 -2.92
CA PRO A 522 7.37 12.23 -1.54
C PRO A 522 8.60 12.66 -0.73
N ARG A 523 8.38 13.12 0.49
CA ARG A 523 9.48 13.53 1.36
C ARG A 523 10.26 12.31 1.81
N SER A 524 11.56 12.29 1.52
CA SER A 524 12.47 11.36 2.20
C SER A 524 12.96 12.03 3.47
N SER A 525 12.72 11.41 4.62
CA SER A 525 13.25 11.86 5.91
C SER A 525 14.74 11.55 6.08
N THR A 526 15.40 11.05 5.03
CA THR A 526 16.84 10.75 5.07
C THR A 526 17.61 12.04 5.18
N ALA A 527 18.24 12.26 6.34
CA ALA A 527 19.14 13.40 6.55
C ALA A 527 20.32 13.35 5.58
N SER A 528 20.64 14.49 4.97
CA SER A 528 21.91 14.63 4.24
C SER A 528 23.06 14.75 5.25
N PHE A 529 23.59 13.60 5.68
CA PHE A 529 24.65 13.54 6.71
C PHE A 529 25.81 14.48 6.41
N SER A 530 26.33 14.45 5.17
CA SER A 530 27.46 15.28 4.76
C SER A 530 27.16 16.77 4.88
N GLU A 531 25.97 17.21 4.46
CA GLU A 531 25.56 18.63 4.56
C GLU A 531 25.28 19.04 6.01
N CYS A 532 24.59 18.19 6.78
CA CYS A 532 24.26 18.46 8.17
C CYS A 532 25.53 18.52 9.05
N TRP A 533 26.51 17.64 8.79
CA TRP A 533 27.75 17.62 9.56
C TRP A 533 28.74 18.73 9.15
N GLN A 534 28.56 19.35 7.97
CA GLN A 534 29.31 20.54 7.58
C GLN A 534 28.74 21.82 8.23
N ARG A 535 27.48 21.80 8.67
CA ARG A 535 26.86 22.92 9.38
C ARG A 535 27.07 22.73 10.86
N CYS A 536 27.91 23.55 11.47
CA CYS A 536 28.13 23.52 12.93
C CYS A 536 26.99 24.22 13.71
N ASP A 537 25.73 23.91 13.40
CA ASP A 537 24.56 24.53 14.02
C ASP A 537 24.14 23.88 15.35
N SER A 538 24.98 23.02 15.91
CA SER A 538 24.71 22.29 17.16
C SER A 538 25.29 23.02 18.37
N ASP A 539 24.57 24.03 18.85
CA ASP A 539 24.87 24.76 20.06
C ASP A 539 24.03 24.27 21.27
N GLU A 540 24.30 24.84 22.45
CA GLU A 540 23.58 24.50 23.68
C GLU A 540 22.08 24.85 23.60
N ALA A 541 21.73 25.93 22.90
CA ALA A 541 20.35 26.32 22.64
C ALA A 541 19.61 25.36 21.72
N PHE A 542 20.31 24.67 20.81
CA PHE A 542 19.74 23.60 19.98
C PHE A 542 19.34 22.40 20.85
N LEU A 543 20.17 22.02 21.84
CA LEU A 543 19.87 20.95 22.79
C LEU A 543 18.65 21.28 23.66
N GLU A 544 18.56 22.53 24.15
CA GLU A 544 17.39 22.99 24.90
C GLU A 544 16.11 22.88 24.10
N ARG A 545 16.11 23.35 22.84
CA ARG A 545 14.95 23.19 21.93
C ARG A 545 14.57 21.74 21.66
N ILE A 546 15.54 20.81 21.56
CA ILE A 546 15.26 19.37 21.42
C ILE A 546 14.57 18.85 22.68
N VAL A 547 15.13 19.19 23.84
CA VAL A 547 14.60 18.73 25.14
C VAL A 547 13.17 19.28 25.36
N GLU A 548 12.93 20.54 25.03
CA GLU A 548 11.60 21.15 25.10
C GLU A 548 10.61 20.41 24.19
N ARG A 549 10.94 20.21 22.90
CA ARG A 549 10.10 19.43 21.97
C ARG A 549 9.85 18.01 22.45
N TRP A 550 10.89 17.36 22.99
CA TRP A 550 10.77 15.98 23.46
C TRP A 550 9.83 15.89 24.68
N ARG A 551 9.89 16.86 25.56
CA ARG A 551 8.99 16.97 26.73
C ARG A 551 7.58 17.40 26.35
N ALA A 552 7.46 18.30 25.38
CA ALA A 552 6.18 18.80 24.88
C ALA A 552 5.43 17.75 24.04
N SER A 553 6.12 16.78 23.43
CA SER A 553 5.49 15.74 22.61
C SER A 553 4.44 14.87 23.32
N GLY A 554 4.39 14.93 24.66
CA GLY A 554 3.34 14.30 25.48
C GLY A 554 2.14 15.24 25.78
N ASN A 555 2.31 16.58 25.69
CA ASN A 555 1.33 17.57 26.14
C ASN A 555 0.68 18.37 25.00
N GLU A 556 1.31 18.45 23.81
CA GLU A 556 0.81 19.23 22.67
C GLU A 556 -0.52 18.74 22.07
N VAL A 557 -0.99 17.55 22.45
CA VAL A 557 -2.23 16.96 21.95
C VAL A 557 -3.49 17.67 22.51
N GLU A 558 -3.40 18.33 23.68
CA GLU A 558 -4.57 18.91 24.34
C GLU A 558 -4.94 20.33 23.85
N GLU A 559 -3.98 21.20 23.55
CA GLU A 559 -4.30 22.62 23.23
C GLU A 559 -4.76 22.83 21.80
N ASP A 560 -4.20 22.12 20.81
CA ASP A 560 -4.52 22.33 19.38
C ASP A 560 -5.85 21.66 18.98
N ASN A 561 -6.24 20.56 19.65
CA ASN A 561 -7.54 19.91 19.42
C ASN A 561 -8.73 20.80 19.82
N THR A 562 -8.59 21.58 20.87
CA THR A 562 -9.66 22.47 21.35
C THR A 562 -9.88 23.66 20.42
N LEU A 563 -8.80 24.21 19.86
CA LEU A 563 -8.86 25.36 18.94
C LEU A 563 -9.33 24.98 17.54
N SER A 564 -8.92 23.81 17.01
CA SER A 564 -9.35 23.36 15.69
C SER A 564 -10.85 22.95 15.68
N LEU A 565 -11.33 22.32 16.76
CA LEU A 565 -12.74 21.96 16.93
C LEU A 565 -13.66 23.19 17.08
N LEU A 566 -13.16 24.26 17.70
CA LEU A 566 -13.88 25.54 17.79
C LEU A 566 -13.90 26.27 16.44
N ALA A 567 -12.83 26.22 15.67
CA ALA A 567 -12.76 26.84 14.34
C ALA A 567 -13.68 26.16 13.33
N ASP A 568 -13.75 24.83 13.33
CA ASP A 568 -14.64 24.06 12.45
C ASP A 568 -16.12 24.19 12.83
N SER A 569 -16.44 24.32 14.12
CA SER A 569 -17.81 24.56 14.60
C SER A 569 -18.33 25.96 14.23
N ILE A 570 -17.46 26.96 14.16
CA ILE A 570 -17.82 28.35 13.77
C ILE A 570 -18.04 28.47 12.25
N GLN A 571 -17.39 27.66 11.43
CA GLN A 571 -17.63 27.66 9.97
C GLN A 571 -18.94 26.96 9.56
N PHE A 572 -19.49 26.06 10.35
CA PHE A 572 -20.74 25.33 10.04
C PHE A 572 -22.02 26.10 10.36
N ASP A 573 -22.01 27.07 11.29
CA ASP A 573 -23.21 27.88 11.64
C ASP A 573 -23.44 29.06 10.67
N GLY A 574 -22.53 29.33 9.72
CA GLY A 574 -22.64 30.43 8.75
C GLY A 574 -23.45 30.15 7.48
N ALA A 575 -23.93 28.91 7.24
CA ALA A 575 -24.53 28.50 5.97
C ALA A 575 -26.04 28.21 6.04
N GLN A 576 -26.81 28.91 6.87
CA GLN A 576 -28.28 28.90 6.74
C GLN A 576 -28.85 30.29 6.51
N SER A 577 -29.27 30.46 5.26
CA SER A 577 -30.30 31.34 4.72
C SER A 577 -30.30 32.85 5.08
N THR A 578 -30.05 33.69 4.08
CA THR A 578 -30.93 34.84 3.80
C THR A 578 -31.07 35.05 2.30
N LYS A 579 -32.30 34.99 1.82
CA LYS A 579 -32.72 35.52 0.52
C LYS A 579 -32.63 37.04 0.55
N PRO A 580 -32.36 37.72 -0.58
CA PRO A 580 -32.28 39.19 -0.62
C PRO A 580 -33.65 39.81 -0.62
N ALA A 581 -33.81 40.88 0.16
CA ALA A 581 -34.91 41.84 0.01
C ALA A 581 -34.28 43.18 -0.33
N ASP A 582 -34.82 43.79 -1.37
CA ASP A 582 -34.49 45.12 -1.92
C ASP A 582 -34.72 46.29 -0.93
N GLY A 583 -33.92 47.32 -1.08
CA GLY A 583 -34.43 48.68 -0.83
C GLY A 583 -33.58 49.61 -0.01
N ALA A 584 -32.92 50.58 -0.71
CA ALA A 584 -32.79 51.98 -0.44
C ALA A 584 -31.87 52.54 0.67
N ASN A 585 -30.88 53.29 0.19
CA ASN A 585 -30.34 54.62 0.59
C ASN A 585 -30.07 55.01 2.07
N GLY A 586 -28.85 55.52 2.26
CA GLY A 586 -28.58 56.51 3.30
C GLY A 586 -27.11 56.60 3.75
N ALA A 587 -26.44 57.64 3.31
CA ALA A 587 -25.09 58.02 3.69
C ALA A 587 -24.93 58.30 5.19
N ASN A 588 -23.77 57.94 5.78
CA ASN A 588 -22.88 58.88 6.48
C ASN A 588 -21.76 58.12 7.21
N GLY A 589 -20.58 58.70 7.12
CA GLY A 589 -19.33 58.25 7.70
C GLY A 589 -19.27 58.31 9.22
N HIS A 590 -18.30 57.57 9.76
CA HIS A 590 -17.38 58.01 10.81
C HIS A 590 -16.38 56.89 11.20
N HIS A 591 -15.13 57.28 11.16
CA HIS A 591 -13.97 56.90 11.97
C HIS A 591 -13.82 55.50 12.59
N ALA A 592 -12.78 54.81 12.15
CA ALA A 592 -12.12 53.68 12.86
C ALA A 592 -11.25 54.23 14.02
N PRO A 593 -11.14 53.54 15.14
CA PRO A 593 -10.05 53.68 16.10
C PRO A 593 -8.99 52.59 15.97
N GLN A 594 -7.74 53.06 16.02
CA GLN A 594 -6.53 52.21 16.07
C GLN A 594 -6.37 51.51 17.42
N PRO A 595 -5.71 50.34 17.50
CA PRO A 595 -5.38 49.66 18.75
C PRO A 595 -4.13 50.30 19.41
N PRO A 596 -4.02 50.22 20.76
CA PRO A 596 -2.92 50.85 21.49
C PRO A 596 -1.65 50.00 21.47
N GLN A 597 -0.53 50.69 21.30
CA GLN A 597 0.84 50.18 21.46
C GLN A 597 1.15 49.96 22.94
N LEU A 598 1.70 48.84 23.32
CA LEU A 598 2.32 48.60 24.62
C LEU A 598 3.82 48.80 24.54
N GLN A 599 4.27 49.75 25.37
CA GLN A 599 5.65 50.16 25.51
C GLN A 599 6.47 49.13 26.30
N SER A 600 7.66 48.91 25.84
CA SER A 600 8.76 48.20 26.50
C SER A 600 9.23 48.91 27.79
N ARG A 601 9.41 48.15 28.85
CA ARG A 601 10.12 48.60 30.06
C ARG A 601 11.25 47.62 30.35
N ALA A 602 12.45 48.10 30.13
CA ALA A 602 13.71 47.52 30.56
C ALA A 602 13.88 47.61 32.06
N GLN A 603 14.37 46.52 32.71
CA GLN A 603 15.13 46.67 33.97
C GLN A 603 16.21 45.60 34.07
N GLN A 604 17.32 46.04 34.60
CA GLN A 604 18.65 45.48 34.74
C GLN A 604 18.80 44.54 35.97
N PRO A 605 20.01 44.01 36.25
CA PRO A 605 20.28 42.66 36.73
C PRO A 605 20.65 42.58 38.21
N ALA A 606 20.61 41.39 38.80
CA ALA A 606 21.23 41.12 40.09
C ALA A 606 21.82 39.66 40.15
N GLN A 607 23.11 39.66 40.15
CA GLN A 607 24.08 39.11 41.12
C GLN A 607 24.13 37.56 41.29
N GLN A 608 25.34 37.15 41.04
CA GLN A 608 26.05 35.91 41.30
C GLN A 608 25.89 35.32 42.72
N THR A 609 25.79 34.00 42.86
CA THR A 609 26.41 33.25 43.93
C THR A 609 26.80 31.80 43.53
N ALA A 610 28.11 31.64 43.57
CA ALA A 610 28.90 30.46 44.03
C ALA A 610 28.66 29.03 43.48
N ARG A 611 29.67 28.61 42.75
CA ARG A 611 30.11 27.24 42.44
C ARG A 611 30.22 26.37 43.69
N GLN A 612 29.76 25.12 43.58
CA GLN A 612 30.36 23.97 44.24
C GLN A 612 30.64 22.85 43.26
N THR A 613 31.94 22.56 43.16
CA THR A 613 32.56 21.49 42.41
C THR A 613 32.28 20.15 43.10
N TYR A 614 31.84 19.15 42.34
CA TYR A 614 31.81 17.77 42.76
C TYR A 614 32.86 16.98 41.96
N GLN A 615 33.84 16.40 42.67
CA GLN A 615 34.86 15.47 42.15
C GLN A 615 34.34 14.03 42.25
N PRO A 616 34.66 13.13 41.30
CA PRO A 616 34.35 11.72 41.40
C PRO A 616 35.45 10.95 42.16
N ARG A 617 35.01 10.04 43.00
CA ARG A 617 35.90 9.07 43.67
C ARG A 617 35.91 7.76 42.87
N ALA A 618 37.09 7.28 42.58
CA ALA A 618 37.42 5.96 42.08
C ALA A 618 37.56 4.94 43.23
N ASP A 619 37.44 3.67 42.83
CA ASP A 619 37.95 2.44 43.43
C ASP A 619 36.93 1.45 44.02
N ALA A 620 36.80 0.29 43.39
CA ALA A 620 37.36 -1.01 43.76
C ALA A 620 36.56 -2.17 43.12
N GLY A 621 37.21 -2.97 42.28
CA GLY A 621 36.74 -4.32 41.97
C GLY A 621 37.36 -5.35 42.91
N PRO A 622 37.38 -6.66 42.60
CA PRO A 622 36.28 -7.57 42.26
C PRO A 622 36.19 -8.75 43.28
N SER A 623 35.11 -9.51 43.25
CA SER A 623 35.07 -10.84 43.91
C SER A 623 34.21 -11.81 43.09
N ALA A 624 34.85 -12.90 42.72
CA ALA A 624 34.28 -14.07 42.07
C ALA A 624 33.46 -14.91 43.08
N ASN A 625 32.35 -15.44 42.64
CA ASN A 625 31.87 -16.75 43.10
C ASN A 625 30.92 -17.38 42.07
N GLY A 626 31.39 -18.55 41.57
CA GLY A 626 30.67 -19.38 40.63
C GLY A 626 29.48 -20.10 41.29
N ARG A 627 28.44 -20.29 40.50
CA ARG A 627 27.52 -21.41 40.64
C ARG A 627 27.13 -21.95 39.28
N SER A 628 27.43 -23.25 39.10
CA SER A 628 27.10 -24.09 37.96
C SER A 628 25.58 -24.19 37.76
N VAL A 629 25.14 -24.04 36.52
CA VAL A 629 23.78 -24.40 36.12
C VAL A 629 23.84 -25.62 35.20
N THR A 630 23.23 -26.68 35.68
CA THR A 630 23.07 -28.00 35.09
C THR A 630 22.27 -27.93 33.80
N SER A 631 22.83 -28.52 32.76
CA SER A 631 22.20 -28.74 31.45
C SER A 631 21.06 -29.76 31.53
N LEU A 632 19.84 -29.39 31.23
CA LEU A 632 18.73 -30.29 30.96
C LEU A 632 18.73 -30.68 29.46
N ARG A 633 19.14 -31.88 29.22
CA ARG A 633 19.11 -32.59 27.92
C ARG A 633 17.65 -32.94 27.59
N ARG A 634 17.08 -32.30 26.57
CA ARG A 634 15.78 -32.67 25.99
C ARG A 634 15.97 -33.77 24.98
N GLN A 635 15.30 -34.89 25.21
CA GLN A 635 15.27 -36.07 24.34
C GLN A 635 14.58 -35.74 23.02
N GLN A 636 15.24 -36.07 21.92
CA GLN A 636 14.68 -36.04 20.58
C GLN A 636 13.91 -37.35 20.34
N THR A 637 12.64 -37.25 19.96
CA THR A 637 11.86 -38.33 19.35
C THR A 637 12.15 -38.38 17.85
N PRO A 638 12.26 -39.57 17.24
CA PRO A 638 12.62 -39.74 15.83
C PRO A 638 11.41 -39.42 14.93
N VAL A 639 11.62 -38.58 13.94
CA VAL A 639 10.69 -38.28 12.85
C VAL A 639 10.89 -39.33 11.76
N ALA A 640 9.78 -39.91 11.29
CA ALA A 640 9.75 -40.86 10.19
C ALA A 640 10.18 -40.20 8.85
N PRO A 641 10.77 -40.95 7.90
CA PRO A 641 11.27 -40.37 6.66
C PRO A 641 10.12 -40.02 5.72
N VAL A 642 10.18 -38.75 5.23
CA VAL A 642 9.33 -38.24 4.16
C VAL A 642 9.81 -38.82 2.83
N ALA A 643 8.87 -39.35 2.03
CA ALA A 643 9.13 -39.90 0.70
C ALA A 643 9.78 -38.87 -0.21
N GLU A 644 10.86 -39.23 -0.87
CA GLU A 644 11.57 -38.50 -1.90
C GLU A 644 10.63 -38.23 -3.08
N ALA A 645 10.46 -36.94 -3.41
CA ALA A 645 9.84 -36.48 -4.64
C ALA A 645 10.78 -36.80 -5.82
N ALA A 646 10.25 -37.36 -6.87
CA ALA A 646 10.96 -37.70 -8.10
C ALA A 646 11.63 -36.44 -8.71
N PRO A 647 12.82 -36.54 -9.28
CA PRO A 647 13.53 -35.43 -9.86
C PRO A 647 12.83 -34.92 -11.12
N ALA A 648 12.76 -33.56 -11.22
CA ALA A 648 12.28 -32.83 -12.38
C ALA A 648 12.99 -33.30 -13.66
N ALA A 649 12.23 -33.51 -14.73
CA ALA A 649 12.70 -33.97 -16.02
C ALA A 649 13.80 -33.09 -16.58
N ASN A 650 14.92 -33.69 -16.82
CA ASN A 650 16.19 -33.14 -17.25
C ASN A 650 16.08 -32.52 -18.66
N THR A 651 16.09 -31.17 -18.75
CA THR A 651 16.21 -30.44 -20.02
C THR A 651 17.47 -30.84 -20.81
N GLY A 652 18.45 -31.43 -20.18
CA GLY A 652 19.63 -32.00 -20.80
C GLY A 652 19.34 -33.10 -21.83
N SER A 653 18.24 -33.84 -21.70
CA SER A 653 17.94 -34.96 -22.63
C SER A 653 17.44 -34.48 -24.00
N ALA A 654 16.68 -33.38 -24.06
CA ALA A 654 16.21 -32.79 -25.31
C ALA A 654 17.36 -32.12 -26.11
N LEU A 655 18.29 -31.48 -25.42
CA LEU A 655 19.48 -30.91 -26.02
C LEU A 655 20.45 -31.98 -26.50
N GLN A 656 20.56 -33.09 -25.76
CA GLN A 656 21.35 -34.26 -26.20
C GLN A 656 20.76 -34.88 -27.46
N ALA A 657 19.46 -35.06 -27.54
CA ALA A 657 18.77 -35.60 -28.73
C ALA A 657 18.91 -34.65 -29.97
N LEU A 658 18.92 -33.36 -29.75
CA LEU A 658 19.15 -32.38 -30.83
C LEU A 658 20.61 -32.47 -31.33
N ARG A 659 21.57 -32.63 -30.43
CA ARG A 659 22.99 -32.81 -30.72
C ARG A 659 23.25 -34.09 -31.53
N ASP A 660 22.63 -35.18 -31.17
CA ASP A 660 22.79 -36.49 -31.87
C ASP A 660 22.17 -36.45 -33.27
N ARG A 661 21.05 -35.74 -33.46
CA ARG A 661 20.43 -35.56 -34.79
C ARG A 661 21.22 -34.62 -35.70
N LEU A 662 21.89 -33.63 -35.15
CA LEU A 662 22.73 -32.71 -35.94
C LEU A 662 24.04 -33.37 -36.35
N ASN A 663 24.61 -34.26 -35.54
CA ASN A 663 25.81 -35.02 -35.88
C ASN A 663 25.55 -36.16 -36.87
N GLN A 664 24.32 -36.66 -37.04
CA GLN A 664 23.95 -37.68 -38.03
C GLN A 664 23.66 -37.09 -39.44
N ARG A 665 23.65 -35.76 -39.59
CA ARG A 665 23.43 -35.10 -40.91
C ARG A 665 24.70 -34.47 -41.48
N ARG A 666 25.89 -34.77 -40.95
CA ARG A 666 27.19 -34.45 -41.56
C ARG A 666 27.79 -35.67 -42.32
#